data_34aee900abeaebb065d66bd4fb6b516d
#
_entry.id   34aee900abeaebb065d66bd4fb6b516d
#
_cell.length_a   1.000
_cell.length_b   1.000
_cell.length_c   1.000
_cell.angle_alpha   90.00
_cell.angle_beta   90.00
_cell.angle_gamma   90.00
#
_symmetry.space_group_name_H-M   'P 1'
#
loop_
_entity.id
_entity.type
_entity.pdbx_description
1 polymer ?
#
loop_
_entity_poly.entity_id
_entity_poly.type
_entity_poly.pdbx_seq_one_letter_code
_entity_poly.pdbx_strand_id
1 'polypeptide(L)'
;MPQLIYGVWDNVVYDNRGSSAPTAPRDLPLELFDQFNEGNPTEIFLSNRGFLVFSRTASLVWALWKHHQRLAAESCGKCSPCRAGSPIIAQELEKACHGEFVKWEEVRDITEQMHETSLCGVGRTGTTPLLNALSHFPDELRPFPFHAGAGFYSVTTSPCIEACPSHVNVPRYIDYLQDGHNDLAAGVVLNHYPLAGSCGRVCVRYCEKACRRAQVDAPVDIKNLKRFAADETIVPGILKPEPCPTTKNKRVAVIGAGPVGVTCAYQLLETGYPVDIYEAHDKAGGMVRYGIPFYRLPKNVLMQENELVKDMGGMFFFNQKLGRDFHIDDLFRRGYKAVFIATGCPLGGYLGMEGEDTTLPEYENGIEFLEKVHDELESGATPSLEGDVVVVGGGNVAMDCCRSAVRMTTGKVHLVYRRTESDAPADREEIVEAGREGVIFHFLTGQDRLVVENGKITGLRCVTMQQTEPDESGRRGVKPIPGSEFVIPCDFVIAAIGQKSDPAMLTEADGIALDRKNCIVVDNYQATSRPGVFAGGDGTTGPRTKGPSVLIHGMAQGAIGAQAIASYLEYDRPPFLARERISQLIRQAGLLGDDPVCGQEIKPRVKLHELSPEERAHNFKEVELGMSQEEAWQEARRCMRCYRIMSVVTRSPIPGFKA
;
A
#
# COMPACT_ATOMS: atom_id res chain seq x y z
N MET A 1 31.44 10.79 -3.18
CA MET A 1 31.01 9.59 -2.43
C MET A 1 31.35 9.79 -0.96
N PRO A 2 30.48 9.45 -0.03
CA PRO A 2 30.81 9.47 1.38
C PRO A 2 31.97 8.52 1.60
N GLN A 3 33.00 8.97 2.26
CA GLN A 3 34.14 8.12 2.62
C GLN A 3 33.82 7.46 3.95
N LEU A 4 33.73 6.11 3.95
CA LEU A 4 33.62 5.37 5.20
C LEU A 4 34.86 5.61 6.06
N ILE A 5 34.65 6.10 7.29
CA ILE A 5 35.75 6.35 8.23
C ILE A 5 36.01 5.10 9.08
N TYR A 6 34.95 4.55 9.68
CA TYR A 6 35.01 3.28 10.41
C TYR A 6 33.61 2.69 10.55
N GLY A 7 33.56 1.42 10.90
CA GLY A 7 32.31 0.71 11.16
C GLY A 7 32.47 -0.79 11.21
N VAL A 8 31.38 -1.47 11.48
CA VAL A 8 31.25 -2.92 11.38
C VAL A 8 30.07 -3.23 10.50
N TRP A 9 30.24 -4.11 9.53
CA TRP A 9 29.19 -4.52 8.61
C TRP A 9 29.28 -6.02 8.34
N ASP A 10 28.21 -6.76 8.61
CA ASP A 10 28.17 -8.23 8.49
C ASP A 10 29.35 -8.92 9.20
N ASN A 11 29.65 -8.49 10.43
CA ASN A 11 30.78 -8.94 11.25
C ASN A 11 32.19 -8.64 10.67
N VAL A 12 32.29 -7.84 9.60
CA VAL A 12 33.56 -7.36 9.06
C VAL A 12 33.84 -5.96 9.61
N VAL A 13 35.03 -5.79 10.19
CA VAL A 13 35.50 -4.51 10.76
C VAL A 13 36.18 -3.67 9.67
N TYR A 14 35.74 -2.44 9.52
CA TYR A 14 36.33 -1.44 8.64
C TYR A 14 36.87 -0.30 9.50
N ASP A 15 38.19 -0.10 9.48
CA ASP A 15 38.85 1.03 10.15
C ASP A 15 39.75 1.76 9.17
N ASN A 16 39.25 2.85 8.65
CA ASN A 16 39.94 3.69 7.67
C ASN A 16 40.57 4.94 8.32
N ARG A 17 40.58 5.04 9.65
CA ARG A 17 41.19 6.15 10.39
C ARG A 17 42.69 6.15 10.17
N GLY A 18 43.17 7.07 9.29
CA GLY A 18 44.61 7.16 8.93
C GLY A 18 45.06 6.20 7.85
N SER A 19 44.17 5.46 7.20
CA SER A 19 44.50 4.55 6.09
C SER A 19 44.71 5.34 4.78
N SER A 20 45.74 4.99 4.06
CA SER A 20 45.99 5.46 2.68
C SER A 20 45.20 4.69 1.62
N ALA A 21 44.65 3.53 1.98
CA ALA A 21 43.83 2.66 1.11
C ALA A 21 42.53 2.26 1.83
N PRO A 22 41.50 3.14 1.84
CA PRO A 22 40.27 2.89 2.56
C PRO A 22 39.51 1.71 1.95
N THR A 23 38.95 0.88 2.81
CA THR A 23 38.12 -0.27 2.45
C THR A 23 36.65 -0.01 2.78
N ALA A 24 35.72 -0.68 2.08
CA ALA A 24 34.29 -0.54 2.30
C ALA A 24 33.56 -1.87 2.00
N PRO A 25 32.34 -2.06 2.52
CA PRO A 25 31.51 -3.19 2.14
C PRO A 25 31.27 -3.23 0.62
N ARG A 26 31.58 -4.37 -0.02
CA ARG A 26 31.46 -4.50 -1.49
C ARG A 26 30.03 -4.49 -1.99
N ASP A 27 29.13 -5.05 -1.19
CA ASP A 27 27.72 -5.26 -1.55
C ASP A 27 26.82 -4.09 -1.12
N LEU A 28 27.40 -3.01 -0.57
CA LEU A 28 26.65 -1.84 -0.12
C LEU A 28 27.01 -0.62 -0.97
N PRO A 29 26.08 -0.11 -1.79
CA PRO A 29 26.31 1.09 -2.60
C PRO A 29 26.37 2.33 -1.72
N LEU A 30 27.60 2.78 -1.39
CA LEU A 30 27.82 3.90 -0.45
C LEU A 30 27.26 5.24 -0.95
N GLU A 31 27.09 5.41 -2.25
CA GLU A 31 26.48 6.58 -2.86
C GLU A 31 25.04 6.83 -2.39
N LEU A 32 24.33 5.82 -1.93
CA LEU A 32 22.98 5.96 -1.38
C LEU A 32 22.94 6.85 -0.13
N PHE A 33 24.02 6.87 0.63
CA PHE A 33 24.12 7.69 1.84
C PHE A 33 24.35 9.16 1.54
N ASP A 34 25.05 9.49 0.44
CA ASP A 34 25.16 10.88 -0.04
C ASP A 34 23.81 11.42 -0.53
N GLN A 35 23.05 10.55 -1.20
CA GLN A 35 21.79 10.90 -1.82
C GLN A 35 20.60 10.84 -0.85
N PHE A 36 20.84 10.52 0.43
CA PHE A 36 19.77 10.44 1.42
C PHE A 36 19.01 11.77 1.52
N ASN A 37 19.74 12.88 1.59
CA ASN A 37 19.17 14.21 1.52
C ASN A 37 20.19 15.19 0.92
N GLU A 38 19.80 15.95 -0.10
CA GLU A 38 20.69 16.91 -0.79
C GLU A 38 21.25 17.96 0.16
N GLY A 39 22.57 18.17 0.10
CA GLY A 39 23.29 19.14 0.94
C GLY A 39 23.38 18.78 2.43
N ASN A 40 22.84 17.65 2.85
CA ASN A 40 22.83 17.21 4.25
C ASN A 40 23.20 15.72 4.31
N PRO A 41 24.49 15.36 4.18
CA PRO A 41 24.94 13.99 4.04
C PRO A 41 24.66 13.16 5.31
N THR A 42 24.49 11.84 5.10
CA THR A 42 24.47 10.88 6.19
C THR A 42 25.82 10.86 6.89
N GLU A 43 25.82 10.99 8.21
CA GLU A 43 27.02 10.92 9.05
C GLU A 43 27.18 9.57 9.72
N ILE A 44 26.05 8.93 10.15
CA ILE A 44 26.04 7.58 10.74
C ILE A 44 24.83 6.82 10.21
N PHE A 45 25.04 5.54 9.94
CA PHE A 45 23.99 4.58 9.63
C PHE A 45 24.06 3.40 10.61
N LEU A 46 22.91 3.01 11.20
CA LEU A 46 22.77 1.89 12.12
C LEU A 46 21.72 0.92 11.60
N SER A 47 22.00 -0.38 11.62
CA SER A 47 21.11 -1.42 11.15
C SER A 47 21.33 -2.76 11.89
N ASN A 48 20.51 -3.76 11.54
CA ASN A 48 20.68 -5.13 12.02
C ASN A 48 21.99 -5.82 11.55
N ARG A 49 22.72 -5.23 10.60
CA ARG A 49 24.02 -5.74 10.10
C ARG A 49 25.20 -5.05 10.76
N GLY A 50 24.98 -4.00 11.55
CA GLY A 50 26.02 -3.23 12.21
C GLY A 50 25.84 -1.73 12.06
N PHE A 51 26.96 -1.00 11.99
CA PHE A 51 26.96 0.45 11.83
C PHE A 51 28.09 0.92 10.93
N LEU A 52 27.88 2.09 10.30
CA LEU A 52 28.85 2.77 9.44
C LEU A 52 28.92 4.26 9.81
N VAL A 53 30.13 4.80 9.93
CA VAL A 53 30.40 6.20 10.27
C VAL A 53 31.12 6.88 9.10
N PHE A 54 30.55 7.97 8.61
CA PHE A 54 31.02 8.74 7.45
C PHE A 54 31.54 10.12 7.82
N SER A 55 31.41 10.56 9.08
CA SER A 55 31.87 11.85 9.54
C SER A 55 32.71 11.73 10.80
N ARG A 56 33.85 12.45 10.85
CA ARG A 56 34.71 12.50 12.04
C ARG A 56 34.09 13.37 13.16
N THR A 57 33.09 14.15 12.82
CA THR A 57 32.40 15.04 13.75
C THR A 57 31.12 14.45 14.32
N ALA A 58 30.72 13.25 13.86
CA ALA A 58 29.53 12.57 14.32
C ALA A 58 29.82 11.75 15.60
N SER A 59 28.90 11.80 16.55
CA SER A 59 29.00 11.05 17.82
C SER A 59 28.33 9.69 17.69
N LEU A 60 29.11 8.61 17.69
CA LEU A 60 28.57 7.25 17.67
C LEU A 60 27.73 6.95 18.92
N VAL A 61 28.20 7.37 20.08
CA VAL A 61 27.47 7.12 21.35
C VAL A 61 26.10 7.81 21.35
N TRP A 62 26.00 9.04 20.80
CA TRP A 62 24.72 9.74 20.65
C TRP A 62 23.79 9.02 19.68
N ALA A 63 24.30 8.56 18.55
CA ALA A 63 23.52 7.80 17.56
C ALA A 63 22.98 6.50 18.17
N LEU A 64 23.80 5.78 18.93
CA LEU A 64 23.43 4.57 19.65
C LEU A 64 22.38 4.85 20.73
N TRP A 65 22.53 5.96 21.49
CA TRP A 65 21.52 6.38 22.45
C TRP A 65 20.15 6.58 21.80
N LYS A 66 20.11 7.39 20.72
CA LYS A 66 18.86 7.63 19.97
C LYS A 66 18.27 6.35 19.39
N HIS A 67 19.12 5.47 18.87
CA HIS A 67 18.70 4.17 18.36
C HIS A 67 18.08 3.29 19.48
N HIS A 68 18.68 3.25 20.68
CA HIS A 68 18.16 2.47 21.78
C HIS A 68 16.93 3.12 22.45
N GLN A 69 16.79 4.45 22.42
CA GLN A 69 15.51 5.09 22.75
C GLN A 69 14.38 4.60 21.83
N ARG A 70 14.65 4.52 20.52
CA ARG A 70 13.69 3.97 19.56
C ARG A 70 13.39 2.50 19.82
N LEU A 71 14.41 1.70 20.13
CA LEU A 71 14.27 0.28 20.46
C LEU A 71 13.39 0.10 21.71
N ALA A 72 13.61 0.88 22.75
CA ALA A 72 12.80 0.84 23.97
C ALA A 72 11.34 1.20 23.71
N ALA A 73 11.09 2.22 22.89
CA ALA A 73 9.74 2.63 22.47
C ALA A 73 9.00 1.56 21.62
N GLU A 74 9.74 0.77 20.84
CA GLU A 74 9.19 -0.31 20.01
C GLU A 74 9.04 -1.64 20.76
N SER A 75 9.53 -1.75 22.00
CA SER A 75 9.39 -2.97 22.79
C SER A 75 7.91 -3.30 23.02
N CYS A 76 7.49 -4.51 22.61
CA CYS A 76 6.14 -4.99 22.86
C CYS A 76 5.90 -5.49 24.29
N GLY A 77 6.93 -5.51 25.14
CA GLY A 77 6.84 -5.95 26.54
C GLY A 77 6.78 -7.46 26.78
N LYS A 78 6.68 -8.29 25.75
CA LYS A 78 6.40 -9.75 25.86
C LYS A 78 7.57 -10.58 26.38
N CYS A 79 8.82 -10.12 26.24
CA CYS A 79 9.99 -10.83 26.76
C CYS A 79 10.77 -9.96 27.76
N SER A 80 11.19 -10.57 28.88
CA SER A 80 11.89 -9.86 29.96
C SER A 80 13.22 -9.22 29.52
N PRO A 81 14.06 -9.86 28.69
CA PRO A 81 15.32 -9.25 28.27
C PRO A 81 15.14 -7.92 27.56
N CYS A 82 14.22 -7.84 26.58
CA CYS A 82 13.94 -6.61 25.85
C CYS A 82 13.20 -5.58 26.73
N ARG A 83 12.15 -6.00 27.47
CA ARG A 83 11.34 -5.11 28.28
C ARG A 83 12.15 -4.40 29.38
N ALA A 84 13.02 -5.14 30.07
CA ALA A 84 13.85 -4.60 31.13
C ALA A 84 15.16 -4.00 30.62
N GLY A 85 15.82 -4.67 29.66
CA GLY A 85 17.14 -4.28 29.20
C GLY A 85 17.13 -3.03 28.32
N SER A 86 16.14 -2.86 27.43
CA SER A 86 16.15 -1.74 26.48
C SER A 86 16.07 -0.35 27.13
N PRO A 87 15.25 -0.10 28.17
CA PRO A 87 15.28 1.18 28.88
C PRO A 87 16.57 1.41 29.64
N ILE A 88 17.13 0.36 30.26
CA ILE A 88 18.40 0.44 31.03
C ILE A 88 19.53 0.85 30.08
N ILE A 89 19.68 0.16 28.94
CA ILE A 89 20.72 0.50 27.95
C ILE A 89 20.54 1.93 27.44
N ALA A 90 19.30 2.35 27.11
CA ALA A 90 19.06 3.71 26.67
C ALA A 90 19.48 4.75 27.72
N GLN A 91 19.20 4.51 29.00
CA GLN A 91 19.59 5.38 30.11
C GLN A 91 21.12 5.42 30.31
N GLU A 92 21.80 4.29 30.24
CA GLU A 92 23.26 4.23 30.38
C GLU A 92 23.97 4.92 29.20
N LEU A 93 23.47 4.76 27.98
CA LEU A 93 23.98 5.50 26.81
C LEU A 93 23.73 7.01 26.91
N GLU A 94 22.63 7.44 27.55
CA GLU A 94 22.37 8.85 27.85
C GLU A 94 23.42 9.42 28.79
N LYS A 95 23.73 8.70 29.89
CA LYS A 95 24.82 9.07 30.81
C LYS A 95 26.16 9.20 30.08
N ALA A 96 26.47 8.25 29.18
CA ALA A 96 27.69 8.31 28.38
C ALA A 96 27.75 9.59 27.51
N CYS A 97 26.62 10.00 26.92
CA CYS A 97 26.56 11.25 26.14
C CYS A 97 26.85 12.50 26.99
N HIS A 98 26.50 12.48 28.27
CA HIS A 98 26.73 13.59 29.19
C HIS A 98 28.08 13.52 29.94
N GLY A 99 28.90 12.50 29.67
CA GLY A 99 30.21 12.32 30.33
C GLY A 99 30.11 11.79 31.74
N GLU A 100 28.98 11.20 32.10
CA GLU A 100 28.78 10.54 33.38
C GLU A 100 29.40 9.14 33.39
N PHE A 101 29.60 8.59 34.56
CA PHE A 101 30.15 7.25 34.70
C PHE A 101 29.17 6.17 34.23
N VAL A 102 29.64 5.28 33.35
CA VAL A 102 28.90 4.14 32.82
C VAL A 102 29.65 2.84 33.11
N LYS A 103 28.91 1.83 33.57
CA LYS A 103 29.43 0.50 33.77
C LYS A 103 29.30 -0.32 32.47
N TRP A 104 30.26 -0.15 31.56
CA TRP A 104 30.23 -0.75 30.22
C TRP A 104 30.16 -2.28 30.24
N GLU A 105 30.67 -2.96 31.25
CA GLU A 105 30.54 -4.41 31.42
C GLU A 105 29.08 -4.81 31.63
N GLU A 106 28.34 -4.13 32.52
CA GLU A 106 26.91 -4.37 32.74
C GLU A 106 26.09 -4.07 31.48
N VAL A 107 26.42 -3.01 30.78
CA VAL A 107 25.78 -2.66 29.48
C VAL A 107 26.01 -3.77 28.47
N ARG A 108 27.23 -4.31 28.39
CA ARG A 108 27.56 -5.43 27.48
C ARG A 108 26.73 -6.66 27.83
N ASP A 109 26.73 -7.09 29.10
CA ASP A 109 26.02 -8.29 29.55
C ASP A 109 24.52 -8.20 29.24
N ILE A 110 23.88 -7.06 29.55
CA ILE A 110 22.46 -6.83 29.25
C ILE A 110 22.21 -6.86 27.73
N THR A 111 23.12 -6.26 26.95
CA THR A 111 22.98 -6.19 25.48
C THR A 111 23.13 -7.58 24.85
N GLU A 112 24.09 -8.38 25.31
CA GLU A 112 24.29 -9.77 24.88
C GLU A 112 23.09 -10.64 25.25
N GLN A 113 22.59 -10.53 26.48
CA GLN A 113 21.40 -11.24 26.91
C GLN A 113 20.17 -10.87 26.05
N MET A 114 19.98 -9.58 25.75
CA MET A 114 18.92 -9.15 24.84
C MET A 114 19.09 -9.75 23.45
N HIS A 115 20.30 -9.72 22.90
CA HIS A 115 20.62 -10.24 21.58
C HIS A 115 20.31 -11.74 21.47
N GLU A 116 20.69 -12.52 22.45
CA GLU A 116 20.57 -13.99 22.44
C GLU A 116 19.16 -14.48 22.77
N THR A 117 18.50 -13.85 23.75
CA THR A 117 17.30 -14.42 24.38
C THR A 117 16.00 -13.67 24.10
N SER A 118 16.03 -12.50 23.42
CA SER A 118 14.79 -11.82 23.02
C SER A 118 14.00 -12.61 21.98
N LEU A 119 12.67 -12.51 22.03
CA LEU A 119 11.77 -13.28 21.15
C LEU A 119 11.72 -12.78 19.71
N CYS A 120 12.09 -11.52 19.44
CA CYS A 120 11.95 -10.92 18.12
C CYS A 120 13.11 -10.01 17.73
N GLY A 121 13.09 -9.53 16.49
CA GLY A 121 14.15 -8.69 15.92
C GLY A 121 14.37 -7.35 16.63
N VAL A 122 13.40 -6.80 17.37
CA VAL A 122 13.59 -5.57 18.16
C VAL A 122 14.71 -5.78 19.18
N GLY A 123 14.60 -6.77 20.06
CA GLY A 123 15.63 -7.05 21.06
C GLY A 123 16.86 -7.76 20.51
N ARG A 124 16.68 -8.65 19.51
CA ARG A 124 17.79 -9.45 18.96
C ARG A 124 18.69 -8.62 18.05
N THR A 125 18.14 -8.12 16.95
CA THR A 125 18.95 -7.47 15.92
C THR A 125 19.08 -5.96 16.10
N GLY A 126 18.20 -5.33 16.87
CA GLY A 126 18.32 -3.91 17.22
C GLY A 126 19.53 -3.60 18.12
N THR A 127 20.06 -4.59 18.84
CA THR A 127 21.26 -4.47 19.70
C THR A 127 22.59 -4.64 18.94
N THR A 128 22.57 -5.15 17.69
CA THR A 128 23.79 -5.42 16.90
C THR A 128 24.74 -4.22 16.78
N PRO A 129 24.28 -2.97 16.51
CA PRO A 129 25.18 -1.83 16.44
C PRO A 129 25.96 -1.57 17.73
N LEU A 130 25.31 -1.71 18.89
CA LEU A 130 25.95 -1.49 20.18
C LEU A 130 26.96 -2.60 20.51
N LEU A 131 26.62 -3.87 20.28
CA LEU A 131 27.55 -5.00 20.48
C LEU A 131 28.80 -4.83 19.63
N ASN A 132 28.64 -4.45 18.38
CA ASN A 132 29.75 -4.19 17.48
C ASN A 132 30.62 -3.02 17.94
N ALA A 133 30.01 -1.94 18.44
CA ALA A 133 30.73 -0.79 18.98
C ALA A 133 31.52 -1.15 20.24
N LEU A 134 30.90 -1.86 21.19
CA LEU A 134 31.53 -2.33 22.41
C LEU A 134 32.71 -3.28 22.14
N SER A 135 32.62 -4.09 21.08
CA SER A 135 33.65 -5.08 20.76
C SER A 135 34.82 -4.52 19.97
N HIS A 136 34.57 -3.59 19.06
CA HIS A 136 35.57 -3.17 18.06
C HIS A 136 35.96 -1.68 18.17
N PHE A 137 35.10 -0.84 18.73
CA PHE A 137 35.30 0.60 18.80
C PHE A 137 34.95 1.19 20.19
N PRO A 138 35.42 0.60 21.31
CA PRO A 138 35.06 1.08 22.66
C PRO A 138 35.52 2.52 22.89
N ASP A 139 36.60 2.94 22.21
CA ASP A 139 37.12 4.31 22.33
C ASP A 139 36.16 5.37 21.72
N GLU A 140 35.28 5.00 20.82
CA GLU A 140 34.27 5.87 20.22
C GLU A 140 33.00 6.02 21.08
N LEU A 141 32.92 5.28 22.18
CA LEU A 141 31.82 5.38 23.16
C LEU A 141 32.08 6.44 24.24
N ARG A 142 33.09 7.29 24.04
CA ARG A 142 33.40 8.42 24.94
C ARG A 142 32.44 9.58 24.70
N PRO A 143 32.25 10.44 25.72
CA PRO A 143 31.51 11.68 25.54
C PRO A 143 32.13 12.50 24.40
N PHE A 144 31.33 12.91 23.47
CA PHE A 144 31.75 13.77 22.38
C PHE A 144 31.06 15.13 22.52
N PRO A 145 31.68 16.24 22.18
CA PRO A 145 31.01 17.53 22.19
C PRO A 145 29.71 17.43 21.38
N PHE A 146 28.61 17.62 22.07
CA PHE A 146 27.26 17.38 21.57
C PHE A 146 27.00 18.23 20.30
N HIS A 147 26.71 17.59 19.18
CA HIS A 147 26.15 18.29 18.04
C HIS A 147 24.67 18.65 18.32
N ALA A 148 24.45 19.80 18.93
CA ALA A 148 23.13 20.36 19.23
C ALA A 148 22.27 20.64 17.96
N GLY A 149 22.46 19.90 16.89
CA GLY A 149 21.82 20.13 15.60
C GLY A 149 21.80 18.92 14.66
N ALA A 150 22.26 17.73 15.08
CA ALA A 150 22.19 16.55 14.20
C ALA A 150 20.75 16.10 13.97
N GLY A 151 20.42 15.71 12.74
CA GLY A 151 19.16 15.07 12.39
C GLY A 151 19.21 13.58 12.73
N PHE A 152 18.17 13.03 13.33
CA PHE A 152 18.01 11.60 13.57
C PHE A 152 16.72 11.09 12.96
N TYR A 153 16.80 10.07 12.13
CA TYR A 153 15.68 9.45 11.44
C TYR A 153 15.71 7.94 11.68
N SER A 154 14.65 7.39 12.19
CA SER A 154 14.59 5.96 12.49
C SER A 154 13.28 5.36 12.04
N VAL A 155 13.35 4.14 11.52
CA VAL A 155 12.19 3.35 11.15
C VAL A 155 12.28 1.96 11.74
N THR A 156 11.16 1.49 12.22
CA THR A 156 10.95 0.07 12.53
C THR A 156 10.33 -0.58 11.31
N THR A 157 10.97 -1.62 10.81
CA THR A 157 10.56 -2.28 9.57
C THR A 157 10.63 -3.80 9.64
N SER A 158 10.10 -4.45 8.61
CA SER A 158 10.15 -5.89 8.36
C SER A 158 9.82 -6.16 6.89
N PRO A 159 10.07 -7.36 6.34
CA PRO A 159 9.75 -7.66 4.94
C PRO A 159 8.28 -7.36 4.57
N CYS A 160 7.33 -7.69 5.45
CA CYS A 160 5.90 -7.42 5.21
C CYS A 160 5.55 -5.92 5.28
N ILE A 161 6.25 -5.12 6.10
CA ILE A 161 6.08 -3.66 6.14
C ILE A 161 6.61 -3.04 4.84
N GLU A 162 7.82 -3.43 4.40
CA GLU A 162 8.44 -2.88 3.18
C GLU A 162 7.73 -3.29 1.90
N ALA A 163 7.10 -4.47 1.89
CA ALA A 163 6.29 -4.90 0.75
C ALA A 163 4.94 -4.18 0.68
N CYS A 164 4.46 -3.59 1.77
CA CYS A 164 3.22 -2.83 1.78
C CYS A 164 3.45 -1.42 1.21
N PRO A 165 2.75 -0.98 0.16
CA PRO A 165 2.88 0.37 -0.38
C PRO A 165 2.61 1.48 0.64
N SER A 166 1.72 1.24 1.61
CA SER A 166 1.43 2.17 2.71
C SER A 166 2.28 1.93 3.96
N HIS A 167 3.25 1.01 3.95
CA HIS A 167 4.13 0.68 5.07
C HIS A 167 3.42 0.40 6.40
N VAL A 168 2.24 -0.23 6.36
CA VAL A 168 1.49 -0.58 7.58
C VAL A 168 2.34 -1.47 8.48
N ASN A 169 2.40 -1.16 9.77
CA ASN A 169 3.14 -1.94 10.75
C ASN A 169 2.43 -3.28 11.05
N VAL A 170 2.56 -4.21 10.09
CA VAL A 170 1.89 -5.53 10.13
C VAL A 170 2.17 -6.30 11.42
N PRO A 171 3.43 -6.49 11.87
CA PRO A 171 3.64 -7.24 13.10
C PRO A 171 3.02 -6.58 14.34
N ARG A 172 2.88 -5.23 14.36
CA ARG A 172 2.32 -4.51 15.50
C ARG A 172 0.83 -4.77 15.67
N TYR A 173 0.03 -4.66 14.59
CA TYR A 173 -1.39 -4.96 14.74
C TYR A 173 -1.66 -6.45 15.01
N ILE A 174 -0.82 -7.35 14.48
CA ILE A 174 -0.89 -8.77 14.80
C ILE A 174 -0.57 -9.03 16.28
N ASP A 175 0.39 -8.30 16.85
CA ASP A 175 0.69 -8.37 18.29
C ASP A 175 -0.49 -7.97 19.16
N TYR A 176 -1.18 -6.88 18.80
CA TYR A 176 -2.37 -6.44 19.52
C TYR A 176 -3.51 -7.45 19.42
N LEU A 177 -3.72 -8.09 18.26
CA LEU A 177 -4.70 -9.17 18.13
C LEU A 177 -4.38 -10.37 19.03
N GLN A 178 -3.09 -10.73 19.15
CA GLN A 178 -2.68 -11.80 20.09
C GLN A 178 -3.02 -11.47 21.54
N ASP A 179 -3.02 -10.21 21.90
CA ASP A 179 -3.29 -9.72 23.26
C ASP A 179 -4.77 -9.38 23.48
N GLY A 180 -5.64 -9.58 22.46
CA GLY A 180 -7.08 -9.32 22.53
C GLY A 180 -7.45 -7.84 22.40
N HIS A 181 -6.51 -6.98 21.97
CA HIS A 181 -6.71 -5.55 21.76
C HIS A 181 -7.07 -5.24 20.30
N ASN A 182 -8.28 -5.60 19.90
CA ASN A 182 -8.75 -5.45 18.52
C ASN A 182 -8.82 -3.97 18.10
N ASP A 183 -9.15 -3.07 19.02
CA ASP A 183 -9.18 -1.61 18.85
C ASP A 183 -7.79 -1.03 18.54
N LEU A 184 -6.78 -1.41 19.32
CA LEU A 184 -5.40 -0.99 19.08
C LEU A 184 -4.87 -1.58 17.76
N ALA A 185 -5.26 -2.81 17.42
CA ALA A 185 -4.89 -3.43 16.15
C ALA A 185 -5.46 -2.64 14.95
N ALA A 186 -6.74 -2.27 15.00
CA ALA A 186 -7.37 -1.42 14.00
C ALA A 186 -6.71 -0.03 13.94
N GLY A 187 -6.40 0.57 15.10
CA GLY A 187 -5.71 1.85 15.22
C GLY A 187 -4.36 1.88 14.50
N VAL A 188 -3.57 0.79 14.55
CA VAL A 188 -2.31 0.69 13.78
C VAL A 188 -2.55 0.82 12.28
N VAL A 189 -3.66 0.28 11.76
CA VAL A 189 -4.00 0.40 10.33
C VAL A 189 -4.50 1.81 10.02
N LEU A 190 -5.35 2.36 10.89
CA LEU A 190 -5.91 3.70 10.76
C LEU A 190 -4.85 4.80 10.74
N ASN A 191 -3.70 4.61 11.38
CA ASN A 191 -2.54 5.53 11.26
C ASN A 191 -2.03 5.69 9.82
N HIS A 192 -2.46 4.84 8.89
CA HIS A 192 -2.04 4.90 7.49
C HIS A 192 -3.18 5.25 6.53
N TYR A 193 -4.39 4.74 6.78
CA TYR A 193 -5.57 4.99 5.93
C TYR A 193 -6.86 4.55 6.63
N PRO A 194 -8.02 5.15 6.31
CA PRO A 194 -9.29 4.84 6.98
C PRO A 194 -9.93 3.52 6.51
N LEU A 195 -9.57 2.99 5.33
CA LEU A 195 -10.26 1.87 4.68
C LEU A 195 -9.69 0.51 5.11
N ALA A 196 -9.68 0.22 6.42
CA ALA A 196 -9.08 -0.99 6.99
C ALA A 196 -9.86 -2.26 6.64
N GLY A 197 -11.19 -2.25 6.75
CA GLY A 197 -12.08 -3.37 6.48
C GLY A 197 -12.22 -3.64 4.98
N SER A 198 -12.35 -2.59 4.16
CA SER A 198 -12.33 -2.68 2.70
C SER A 198 -11.00 -3.27 2.21
N CYS A 199 -9.87 -2.73 2.67
CA CYS A 199 -8.55 -3.26 2.34
C CYS A 199 -8.33 -4.67 2.94
N GLY A 200 -8.98 -5.01 4.06
CA GLY A 200 -8.98 -6.34 4.65
C GLY A 200 -9.65 -7.40 3.76
N ARG A 201 -10.51 -6.98 2.83
CA ARG A 201 -11.25 -7.87 1.90
C ARG A 201 -10.60 -7.97 0.53
N VAL A 202 -10.15 -6.84 -0.05
CA VAL A 202 -9.78 -6.79 -1.47
C VAL A 202 -8.30 -6.53 -1.76
N CYS A 203 -7.44 -6.54 -0.74
CA CYS A 203 -6.01 -6.32 -0.91
C CYS A 203 -5.32 -7.49 -1.62
N VAL A 204 -4.42 -7.19 -2.56
CA VAL A 204 -3.59 -8.17 -3.31
C VAL A 204 -2.41 -8.74 -2.51
N ARG A 205 -2.29 -8.44 -1.23
CA ARG A 205 -1.44 -9.12 -0.23
C ARG A 205 0.06 -9.14 -0.52
N TYR A 206 0.65 -8.03 -0.96
CA TYR A 206 2.11 -7.95 -1.11
C TYR A 206 2.87 -8.34 0.17
N CYS A 207 2.34 -8.01 1.35
CA CYS A 207 2.90 -8.36 2.65
C CYS A 207 2.96 -9.87 2.91
N GLU A 208 1.98 -10.65 2.43
CA GLU A 208 1.98 -12.11 2.54
C GLU A 208 3.01 -12.74 1.62
N LYS A 209 3.16 -12.21 0.39
CA LYS A 209 4.20 -12.66 -0.55
C LYS A 209 5.62 -12.45 0.01
N ALA A 210 5.82 -11.43 0.85
CA ALA A 210 7.09 -11.14 1.51
C ALA A 210 7.19 -11.74 2.93
N CYS A 211 6.19 -12.49 3.38
CA CYS A 211 6.16 -13.03 4.73
C CYS A 211 7.17 -14.17 4.90
N ARG A 212 8.14 -13.99 5.81
CA ARG A 212 9.18 -14.99 6.09
C ARG A 212 8.64 -16.28 6.71
N ARG A 213 7.40 -16.26 7.24
CA ARG A 213 6.76 -17.48 7.72
C ARG A 213 6.60 -18.54 6.60
N ALA A 214 6.56 -18.12 5.33
CA ALA A 214 6.56 -19.01 4.18
C ALA A 214 7.81 -19.92 4.09
N GLN A 215 8.91 -19.58 4.79
CA GLN A 215 10.10 -20.42 4.89
C GLN A 215 9.94 -21.57 5.91
N VAL A 216 8.87 -21.55 6.73
CA VAL A 216 8.60 -22.57 7.76
C VAL A 216 7.45 -23.48 7.31
N ASP A 217 6.32 -22.85 6.96
CA ASP A 217 5.09 -23.55 6.57
C ASP A 217 4.32 -22.78 5.49
N ALA A 218 3.53 -21.77 5.86
CA ALA A 218 2.80 -20.91 4.94
C ALA A 218 2.84 -19.46 5.45
N PRO A 219 2.69 -18.43 4.57
CA PRO A 219 2.55 -17.05 5.02
C PRO A 219 1.47 -16.89 6.06
N VAL A 220 1.63 -15.93 6.98
CA VAL A 220 0.54 -15.52 7.88
C VAL A 220 -0.58 -14.92 7.05
N ASP A 221 -1.84 -15.18 7.40
CA ASP A 221 -3.01 -14.60 6.76
C ASP A 221 -3.24 -13.15 7.20
N ILE A 222 -2.35 -12.29 6.71
CA ILE A 222 -2.24 -10.87 7.10
C ILE A 222 -3.49 -10.08 6.68
N LYS A 223 -4.04 -10.37 5.48
CA LYS A 223 -5.24 -9.72 4.96
C LYS A 223 -6.42 -9.94 5.90
N ASN A 224 -6.68 -11.18 6.26
CA ASN A 224 -7.86 -11.53 7.06
C ASN A 224 -7.71 -11.18 8.54
N LEU A 225 -6.50 -11.17 9.09
CA LEU A 225 -6.24 -10.61 10.43
C LEU A 225 -6.54 -9.10 10.49
N LYS A 226 -6.22 -8.34 9.45
CA LYS A 226 -6.59 -6.93 9.34
C LYS A 226 -8.11 -6.75 9.20
N ARG A 227 -8.75 -7.60 8.35
CA ARG A 227 -10.21 -7.66 8.24
C ARG A 227 -10.86 -7.91 9.59
N PHE A 228 -10.40 -8.92 10.31
CA PHE A 228 -10.89 -9.27 11.65
C PHE A 228 -10.85 -8.07 12.59
N ALA A 229 -9.69 -7.36 12.68
CA ALA A 229 -9.60 -6.17 13.50
C ALA A 229 -10.65 -5.10 13.16
N ALA A 230 -10.87 -4.87 11.86
CA ALA A 230 -11.86 -3.88 11.40
C ALA A 230 -13.31 -4.34 11.64
N ASP A 231 -13.62 -5.62 11.42
CA ASP A 231 -14.95 -6.20 11.62
C ASP A 231 -15.38 -6.19 13.09
N GLU A 232 -14.41 -6.34 14.00
CA GLU A 232 -14.68 -6.30 15.45
C GLU A 232 -14.80 -4.86 16.02
N THR A 233 -14.35 -3.84 15.29
CA THR A 233 -14.23 -2.48 15.86
C THR A 233 -14.83 -1.38 15.02
N ILE A 234 -14.44 -1.28 13.74
CA ILE A 234 -14.85 -0.20 12.83
C ILE A 234 -16.25 -0.47 12.27
N VAL A 235 -16.46 -1.68 11.76
CA VAL A 235 -17.74 -2.03 11.09
C VAL A 235 -18.95 -1.94 12.05
N PRO A 236 -18.87 -2.38 13.31
CA PRO A 236 -19.95 -2.18 14.27
C PRO A 236 -20.01 -0.75 14.85
N GLY A 237 -19.11 0.17 14.45
CA GLY A 237 -19.07 1.54 14.93
C GLY A 237 -18.62 1.70 16.40
N ILE A 238 -17.86 0.72 16.93
CA ILE A 238 -17.29 0.76 18.27
C ILE A 238 -16.10 1.72 18.32
N LEU A 239 -15.19 1.60 17.34
CA LEU A 239 -14.03 2.48 17.21
C LEU A 239 -14.43 3.71 16.40
N LYS A 240 -14.43 4.86 17.08
CA LYS A 240 -14.67 6.17 16.46
C LYS A 240 -13.47 7.07 16.76
N PRO A 241 -12.90 7.73 15.75
CA PRO A 241 -11.87 8.72 15.99
C PRO A 241 -12.46 9.94 16.70
N GLU A 242 -11.67 10.54 17.59
CA GLU A 242 -12.01 11.86 18.13
C GLU A 242 -11.95 12.89 16.99
N PRO A 243 -12.87 13.89 16.99
CA PRO A 243 -12.79 14.98 16.03
C PRO A 243 -11.44 15.67 16.12
N CYS A 244 -10.75 15.79 14.99
CA CYS A 244 -9.46 16.47 14.95
C CYS A 244 -9.64 17.98 15.13
N PRO A 245 -8.98 18.61 16.14
CA PRO A 245 -9.04 20.05 16.28
C PRO A 245 -8.53 20.74 15.01
N THR A 246 -9.32 21.64 14.45
CA THR A 246 -8.85 22.48 13.33
C THR A 246 -7.84 23.48 13.86
N THR A 247 -6.55 23.17 13.67
CA THR A 247 -5.44 24.00 14.14
C THR A 247 -4.83 24.86 13.02
N LYS A 248 -5.18 24.54 11.76
CA LYS A 248 -4.67 25.21 10.55
C LYS A 248 -5.76 26.05 9.89
N ASN A 249 -5.46 27.28 9.56
CA ASN A 249 -6.41 28.22 8.94
C ASN A 249 -6.34 28.19 7.39
N LYS A 250 -6.12 27.02 6.81
CA LYS A 250 -5.89 26.80 5.37
C LYS A 250 -6.76 25.63 4.90
N ARG A 251 -7.91 25.95 4.27
CA ARG A 251 -8.84 24.93 3.75
C ARG A 251 -8.26 24.23 2.53
N VAL A 252 -8.45 22.92 2.46
CA VAL A 252 -8.07 22.08 1.32
C VAL A 252 -9.33 21.48 0.68
N ALA A 253 -9.39 21.49 -0.64
CA ALA A 253 -10.43 20.77 -1.39
C ALA A 253 -9.87 19.44 -1.92
N VAL A 254 -10.62 18.36 -1.74
CA VAL A 254 -10.35 17.06 -2.32
C VAL A 254 -11.44 16.76 -3.34
N ILE A 255 -11.07 16.39 -4.57
CA ILE A 255 -12.01 16.11 -5.67
C ILE A 255 -12.00 14.61 -5.95
N GLY A 256 -13.09 13.94 -5.64
CA GLY A 256 -13.26 12.50 -5.69
C GLY A 256 -13.19 11.86 -4.30
N ALA A 257 -14.29 11.21 -3.89
CA ALA A 257 -14.41 10.48 -2.62
C ALA A 257 -14.11 8.98 -2.77
N GLY A 258 -13.26 8.62 -3.74
CA GLY A 258 -12.67 7.29 -3.84
C GLY A 258 -11.55 7.08 -2.82
N PRO A 259 -10.93 5.88 -2.75
CA PRO A 259 -9.94 5.52 -1.74
C PRO A 259 -8.78 6.50 -1.60
N VAL A 260 -8.34 7.06 -2.71
CA VAL A 260 -7.20 8.00 -2.77
C VAL A 260 -7.57 9.32 -2.11
N GLY A 261 -8.72 9.90 -2.50
CA GLY A 261 -9.20 11.17 -1.96
C GLY A 261 -9.58 11.07 -0.49
N VAL A 262 -10.29 10.00 -0.11
CA VAL A 262 -10.66 9.75 1.29
C VAL A 262 -9.42 9.57 2.18
N THR A 263 -8.37 8.88 1.70
CA THR A 263 -7.12 8.74 2.45
C THR A 263 -6.38 10.07 2.55
N CYS A 264 -6.32 10.86 1.48
CA CYS A 264 -5.72 12.19 1.51
C CYS A 264 -6.45 13.11 2.51
N ALA A 265 -7.78 13.13 2.47
CA ALA A 265 -8.61 13.90 3.40
C ALA A 265 -8.38 13.48 4.85
N TYR A 266 -8.39 12.18 5.12
CA TYR A 266 -8.15 11.60 6.44
C TYR A 266 -6.82 12.09 7.03
N GLN A 267 -5.72 11.95 6.30
CA GLN A 267 -4.38 12.36 6.74
C GLN A 267 -4.26 13.89 6.93
N LEU A 268 -4.93 14.69 6.10
CA LEU A 268 -4.96 16.14 6.27
C LEU A 268 -5.76 16.55 7.52
N LEU A 269 -6.88 15.89 7.80
CA LEU A 269 -7.67 16.12 9.01
C LEU A 269 -6.86 15.79 10.26
N GLU A 270 -6.12 14.66 10.29
CA GLU A 270 -5.22 14.30 11.40
C GLU A 270 -4.17 15.39 11.69
N THR A 271 -3.75 16.11 10.66
CA THR A 271 -2.77 17.21 10.79
C THR A 271 -3.41 18.58 11.05
N GLY A 272 -4.74 18.63 11.22
CA GLY A 272 -5.49 19.81 11.62
C GLY A 272 -5.92 20.75 10.50
N TYR A 273 -5.86 20.31 9.23
CA TYR A 273 -6.40 21.06 8.10
C TYR A 273 -7.91 20.82 7.96
N PRO A 274 -8.73 21.86 7.74
CA PRO A 274 -10.12 21.69 7.36
C PRO A 274 -10.20 21.20 5.90
N VAL A 275 -10.95 20.11 5.67
CA VAL A 275 -11.03 19.44 4.36
C VAL A 275 -12.46 19.30 3.90
N ASP A 276 -12.70 19.71 2.65
CA ASP A 276 -13.97 19.53 1.94
C ASP A 276 -13.76 18.57 0.76
N ILE A 277 -14.62 17.56 0.65
CA ILE A 277 -14.53 16.48 -0.33
C ILE A 277 -15.71 16.62 -1.32
N TYR A 278 -15.39 16.80 -2.59
CA TYR A 278 -16.35 16.90 -3.69
C TYR A 278 -16.45 15.57 -4.42
N GLU A 279 -17.66 15.04 -4.57
CA GLU A 279 -17.92 13.74 -5.21
C GLU A 279 -18.97 13.87 -6.30
N ALA A 280 -18.71 13.27 -7.45
CA ALA A 280 -19.61 13.32 -8.60
C ALA A 280 -20.90 12.50 -8.41
N HIS A 281 -20.83 11.41 -7.65
CA HIS A 281 -21.97 10.56 -7.31
C HIS A 281 -22.68 11.04 -6.03
N ASP A 282 -23.76 10.38 -5.68
CA ASP A 282 -24.56 10.65 -4.49
C ASP A 282 -23.96 10.06 -3.19
N LYS A 283 -22.91 9.21 -3.32
CA LYS A 283 -22.27 8.52 -2.20
C LYS A 283 -20.76 8.40 -2.41
N ALA A 284 -20.02 8.35 -1.30
CA ALA A 284 -18.58 8.15 -1.28
C ALA A 284 -18.18 6.69 -1.54
N GLY A 285 -16.99 6.48 -2.13
CA GLY A 285 -16.37 5.19 -2.29
C GLY A 285 -15.72 4.94 -3.65
N GLY A 286 -16.11 5.67 -4.70
CA GLY A 286 -15.56 5.49 -6.05
C GLY A 286 -15.66 4.03 -6.50
N MET A 287 -14.67 3.51 -7.23
CA MET A 287 -14.67 2.13 -7.74
C MET A 287 -14.73 1.05 -6.65
N VAL A 288 -14.38 1.35 -5.41
CA VAL A 288 -14.55 0.41 -4.28
C VAL A 288 -16.04 0.22 -3.96
N ARG A 289 -16.87 1.25 -4.18
CA ARG A 289 -18.32 1.16 -4.05
C ARG A 289 -18.97 0.57 -5.30
N TYR A 290 -18.73 1.20 -6.43
CA TYR A 290 -19.48 0.95 -7.66
C TYR A 290 -18.92 -0.22 -8.48
N GLY A 291 -17.61 -0.45 -8.46
CA GLY A 291 -16.95 -1.49 -9.25
C GLY A 291 -16.73 -2.82 -8.51
N ILE A 292 -16.44 -2.81 -7.20
CA ILE A 292 -16.25 -4.05 -6.44
C ILE A 292 -17.59 -4.65 -6.05
N PRO A 293 -17.90 -5.91 -6.39
CA PRO A 293 -19.20 -6.53 -6.11
C PRO A 293 -19.48 -6.71 -4.62
N PHE A 294 -20.76 -6.75 -4.25
CA PHE A 294 -21.23 -6.93 -2.88
C PHE A 294 -20.71 -8.22 -2.23
N TYR A 295 -20.60 -9.30 -3.00
CA TYR A 295 -20.12 -10.59 -2.49
C TYR A 295 -18.64 -10.60 -2.12
N ARG A 296 -17.86 -9.59 -2.56
CA ARG A 296 -16.47 -9.37 -2.14
C ARG A 296 -16.35 -8.30 -1.06
N LEU A 297 -17.19 -7.27 -1.13
CA LEU A 297 -17.17 -6.14 -0.20
C LEU A 297 -18.59 -5.65 0.07
N PRO A 298 -19.19 -6.03 1.21
CA PRO A 298 -20.46 -5.47 1.68
C PRO A 298 -20.35 -3.97 1.87
N LYS A 299 -21.34 -3.19 1.37
CA LYS A 299 -21.24 -1.73 1.31
C LYS A 299 -21.39 -1.03 2.66
N ASN A 300 -21.97 -1.69 3.66
CA ASN A 300 -21.98 -1.20 5.04
C ASN A 300 -20.56 -1.05 5.62
N VAL A 301 -19.59 -1.91 5.23
CA VAL A 301 -18.19 -1.77 5.64
C VAL A 301 -17.63 -0.44 5.17
N LEU A 302 -17.74 -0.17 3.86
CA LEU A 302 -17.26 1.08 3.27
C LEU A 302 -17.99 2.32 3.82
N MET A 303 -19.29 2.19 4.11
CA MET A 303 -20.06 3.27 4.74
C MET A 303 -19.48 3.65 6.10
N GLN A 304 -19.23 2.68 6.98
CA GLN A 304 -18.65 2.94 8.30
C GLN A 304 -17.25 3.55 8.20
N GLU A 305 -16.44 3.13 7.25
CA GLU A 305 -15.11 3.70 7.01
C GLU A 305 -15.17 5.16 6.53
N ASN A 306 -16.14 5.53 5.72
CA ASN A 306 -16.35 6.92 5.32
C ASN A 306 -16.91 7.79 6.46
N GLU A 307 -17.71 7.22 7.38
CA GLU A 307 -18.14 7.93 8.58
C GLU A 307 -16.97 8.34 9.47
N LEU A 308 -15.87 7.55 9.54
CA LEU A 308 -14.65 7.95 10.27
C LEU A 308 -14.13 9.32 9.81
N VAL A 309 -14.16 9.58 8.48
CA VAL A 309 -13.70 10.87 7.94
C VAL A 309 -14.63 12.01 8.29
N LYS A 310 -15.95 11.76 8.35
CA LYS A 310 -16.94 12.75 8.80
C LYS A 310 -16.80 13.02 10.29
N ASP A 311 -16.62 11.99 11.11
CA ASP A 311 -16.41 12.11 12.56
C ASP A 311 -15.15 12.94 12.88
N MET A 312 -14.12 12.89 12.02
CA MET A 312 -12.93 13.74 12.11
C MET A 312 -13.15 15.18 11.64
N GLY A 313 -14.32 15.52 11.12
CA GLY A 313 -14.69 16.87 10.65
C GLY A 313 -14.57 17.08 9.13
N GLY A 314 -14.38 16.03 8.34
CA GLY A 314 -14.43 16.09 6.88
C GLY A 314 -15.83 16.33 6.34
N MET A 315 -16.00 17.25 5.40
CA MET A 315 -17.29 17.59 4.81
C MET A 315 -17.41 17.04 3.39
N PHE A 316 -18.46 16.27 3.10
CA PHE A 316 -18.72 15.71 1.77
C PHE A 316 -19.78 16.54 1.02
N PHE A 317 -19.48 16.88 -0.23
CA PHE A 317 -20.37 17.54 -1.18
C PHE A 317 -20.62 16.60 -2.36
N PHE A 318 -21.75 15.92 -2.33
CA PHE A 318 -22.15 14.95 -3.33
C PHE A 318 -22.81 15.62 -4.57
N ASN A 319 -22.89 14.87 -5.68
CA ASN A 319 -23.43 15.33 -6.95
C ASN A 319 -22.71 16.58 -7.49
N GLN A 320 -21.40 16.67 -7.22
CA GLN A 320 -20.52 17.76 -7.64
C GLN A 320 -19.40 17.23 -8.54
N LYS A 321 -19.57 17.31 -9.86
CA LYS A 321 -18.61 16.81 -10.85
C LYS A 321 -17.69 17.92 -11.35
N LEU A 322 -16.37 17.72 -11.25
CA LEU A 322 -15.35 18.58 -11.85
C LEU A 322 -15.56 18.66 -13.37
N GLY A 323 -15.46 19.87 -13.93
CA GLY A 323 -15.66 20.14 -15.35
C GLY A 323 -17.13 20.34 -15.77
N ARG A 324 -18.09 19.94 -14.90
CA ARG A 324 -19.53 20.17 -15.11
C ARG A 324 -20.10 21.20 -14.14
N ASP A 325 -19.93 21.00 -12.83
CA ASP A 325 -20.57 21.81 -11.80
C ASP A 325 -19.62 22.88 -11.23
N PHE A 326 -18.32 22.68 -11.38
CA PHE A 326 -17.27 23.61 -10.97
C PHE A 326 -15.96 23.31 -11.71
N HIS A 327 -15.02 24.29 -11.70
CA HIS A 327 -13.65 24.20 -12.21
C HIS A 327 -12.64 24.46 -11.07
N ILE A 328 -11.36 24.20 -11.30
CA ILE A 328 -10.28 24.37 -10.30
C ILE A 328 -10.24 25.82 -9.78
N ASP A 329 -10.41 26.81 -10.68
CA ASP A 329 -10.40 28.24 -10.30
C ASP A 329 -11.57 28.62 -9.37
N ASP A 330 -12.71 27.94 -9.47
CA ASP A 330 -13.83 28.18 -8.57
C ASP A 330 -13.47 27.81 -7.11
N LEU A 331 -12.71 26.75 -6.91
CA LEU A 331 -12.25 26.35 -5.59
C LEU A 331 -11.29 27.40 -4.99
N PHE A 332 -10.32 27.87 -5.77
CA PHE A 332 -9.43 28.94 -5.28
C PHE A 332 -10.20 30.22 -4.98
N ARG A 333 -11.19 30.60 -5.80
CA ARG A 333 -12.09 31.74 -5.54
C ARG A 333 -12.94 31.55 -4.26
N ARG A 334 -13.31 30.30 -3.93
CA ARG A 334 -13.99 29.95 -2.67
C ARG A 334 -13.05 29.96 -1.46
N GLY A 335 -11.75 30.26 -1.65
CA GLY A 335 -10.77 30.45 -0.59
C GLY A 335 -9.94 29.21 -0.22
N TYR A 336 -10.08 28.07 -0.93
CA TYR A 336 -9.19 26.94 -0.74
C TYR A 336 -7.74 27.32 -1.05
N LYS A 337 -6.81 26.76 -0.30
CA LYS A 337 -5.37 27.05 -0.42
C LYS A 337 -4.60 25.98 -1.16
N ALA A 338 -5.17 24.78 -1.25
CA ALA A 338 -4.69 23.69 -2.07
C ALA A 338 -5.87 22.83 -2.55
N VAL A 339 -5.65 22.11 -3.65
CA VAL A 339 -6.60 21.18 -4.25
C VAL A 339 -5.91 19.83 -4.48
N PHE A 340 -6.57 18.73 -4.11
CA PHE A 340 -6.14 17.37 -4.43
C PHE A 340 -7.14 16.70 -5.38
N ILE A 341 -6.70 16.28 -6.56
CA ILE A 341 -7.55 15.63 -7.57
C ILE A 341 -7.38 14.11 -7.47
N ALA A 342 -8.46 13.39 -7.20
CA ALA A 342 -8.52 11.94 -7.02
C ALA A 342 -9.71 11.31 -7.77
N THR A 343 -9.99 11.80 -8.97
CA THR A 343 -11.17 11.43 -9.78
C THR A 343 -11.09 10.03 -10.39
N GLY A 344 -9.91 9.40 -10.38
CA GLY A 344 -9.70 8.05 -10.92
C GLY A 344 -9.89 7.97 -12.44
N CYS A 345 -10.30 6.79 -12.91
CA CYS A 345 -10.59 6.46 -14.31
C CYS A 345 -12.03 5.96 -14.43
N PRO A 346 -13.03 6.85 -14.46
CA PRO A 346 -14.44 6.46 -14.40
C PRO A 346 -14.98 5.83 -15.70
N LEU A 347 -14.29 5.99 -16.84
CA LEU A 347 -14.80 5.52 -18.11
C LEU A 347 -14.30 4.11 -18.44
N GLY A 348 -15.21 3.19 -18.74
CA GLY A 348 -14.87 1.87 -19.27
C GLY A 348 -14.38 1.91 -20.71
N GLY A 349 -13.56 0.93 -21.09
CA GLY A 349 -13.10 0.76 -22.48
C GLY A 349 -13.98 -0.24 -23.24
N TYR A 350 -14.23 0.03 -24.52
CA TYR A 350 -14.80 -0.90 -25.47
C TYR A 350 -13.72 -1.63 -26.27
N LEU A 351 -14.07 -2.73 -26.95
CA LEU A 351 -13.09 -3.65 -27.56
C LEU A 351 -12.36 -3.08 -28.79
N GLY A 352 -12.96 -2.12 -29.49
CA GLY A 352 -12.39 -1.50 -30.69
C GLY A 352 -12.37 -2.45 -31.88
N MET A 353 -13.37 -3.33 -31.99
CA MET A 353 -13.52 -4.29 -33.09
C MET A 353 -14.09 -3.62 -34.33
N GLU A 354 -13.82 -4.21 -35.49
CA GLU A 354 -14.45 -3.78 -36.73
C GLU A 354 -15.97 -4.02 -36.69
N GLY A 355 -16.77 -2.98 -36.97
CA GLY A 355 -18.23 -3.05 -36.91
C GLY A 355 -18.81 -3.17 -35.50
N GLU A 356 -18.03 -2.79 -34.47
CA GLU A 356 -18.50 -2.74 -33.07
C GLU A 356 -19.63 -1.71 -32.94
N ASP A 357 -20.79 -2.17 -32.46
CA ASP A 357 -21.93 -1.31 -32.15
C ASP A 357 -22.17 -1.25 -30.64
N THR A 358 -21.77 -0.14 -30.04
CA THR A 358 -21.90 0.12 -28.60
C THR A 358 -23.30 0.55 -28.19
N THR A 359 -24.25 0.63 -29.13
CA THR A 359 -25.65 0.97 -28.82
C THR A 359 -26.53 -0.26 -28.60
N LEU A 360 -26.01 -1.45 -28.86
CA LEU A 360 -26.70 -2.71 -28.59
C LEU A 360 -26.90 -2.90 -27.09
N PRO A 361 -28.11 -3.16 -26.59
CA PRO A 361 -28.38 -3.32 -25.16
C PRO A 361 -27.70 -4.55 -24.56
N GLU A 362 -27.30 -5.51 -25.39
CA GLU A 362 -26.57 -6.72 -24.97
C GLU A 362 -25.03 -6.52 -25.01
N TYR A 363 -24.54 -5.29 -25.25
CA TYR A 363 -23.12 -4.98 -25.28
C TYR A 363 -22.78 -3.82 -24.33
N GLU A 364 -22.13 -4.13 -23.21
CA GLU A 364 -21.74 -3.15 -22.20
C GLU A 364 -20.23 -3.19 -21.92
N ASN A 365 -19.65 -2.07 -21.48
CA ASN A 365 -18.31 -2.14 -20.87
C ASN A 365 -18.42 -2.57 -19.40
N GLY A 366 -17.32 -3.14 -18.87
CA GLY A 366 -17.32 -3.77 -17.55
C GLY A 366 -17.59 -2.80 -16.40
N ILE A 367 -17.31 -1.50 -16.55
CA ILE A 367 -17.57 -0.50 -15.51
C ILE A 367 -19.07 -0.19 -15.44
N GLU A 368 -19.67 0.13 -16.57
CA GLU A 368 -21.13 0.38 -16.67
C GLU A 368 -21.93 -0.84 -16.20
N PHE A 369 -21.50 -2.04 -16.60
CA PHE A 369 -22.11 -3.28 -16.13
C PHE A 369 -22.08 -3.42 -14.60
N LEU A 370 -20.92 -3.22 -13.96
CA LEU A 370 -20.78 -3.35 -12.52
C LEU A 370 -21.52 -2.24 -11.75
N GLU A 371 -21.53 -1.01 -12.27
CA GLU A 371 -22.31 0.11 -11.70
C GLU A 371 -23.81 -0.19 -11.75
N LYS A 372 -24.32 -0.69 -12.89
CA LYS A 372 -25.72 -1.09 -13.04
C LYS A 372 -26.10 -2.20 -12.06
N VAL A 373 -25.26 -3.24 -11.94
CA VAL A 373 -25.49 -4.33 -10.95
C VAL A 373 -25.50 -3.76 -9.53
N HIS A 374 -24.60 -2.83 -9.22
CA HIS A 374 -24.56 -2.16 -7.93
C HIS A 374 -25.86 -1.41 -7.64
N ASP A 375 -26.34 -0.58 -8.58
CA ASP A 375 -27.53 0.26 -8.40
C ASP A 375 -28.80 -0.59 -8.26
N GLU A 376 -28.92 -1.67 -9.05
CA GLU A 376 -30.02 -2.63 -8.92
C GLU A 376 -30.04 -3.28 -7.53
N LEU A 377 -28.91 -3.79 -7.05
CA LEU A 377 -28.80 -4.39 -5.71
C LEU A 377 -29.07 -3.37 -4.59
N GLU A 378 -28.59 -2.16 -4.72
CA GLU A 378 -28.81 -1.11 -3.72
C GLU A 378 -30.28 -0.65 -3.66
N SER A 379 -30.98 -0.67 -4.78
CA SER A 379 -32.43 -0.43 -4.84
C SER A 379 -33.28 -1.59 -4.32
N GLY A 380 -32.66 -2.73 -3.99
CA GLY A 380 -33.34 -3.96 -3.57
C GLY A 380 -33.87 -4.81 -4.73
N ALA A 381 -33.51 -4.47 -5.98
CA ALA A 381 -33.82 -5.30 -7.13
C ALA A 381 -32.90 -6.55 -7.17
N THR A 382 -33.32 -7.55 -7.93
CA THR A 382 -32.51 -8.75 -8.21
C THR A 382 -31.98 -8.65 -9.63
N PRO A 383 -30.68 -8.35 -9.81
CA PRO A 383 -30.09 -8.28 -11.16
C PRO A 383 -30.23 -9.62 -11.90
N SER A 384 -30.57 -9.57 -13.19
CA SER A 384 -30.70 -10.76 -14.03
C SER A 384 -30.23 -10.52 -15.45
N LEU A 385 -29.68 -11.57 -16.07
CA LEU A 385 -29.31 -11.63 -17.49
C LEU A 385 -29.97 -12.87 -18.11
N GLU A 386 -30.33 -12.77 -19.37
CA GLU A 386 -30.86 -13.91 -20.13
C GLU A 386 -29.76 -14.51 -21.02
N GLY A 387 -29.66 -15.84 -21.04
CA GLY A 387 -28.77 -16.57 -21.95
C GLY A 387 -27.30 -16.61 -21.53
N ASP A 388 -26.45 -16.93 -22.50
CA ASP A 388 -25.00 -17.09 -22.30
C ASP A 388 -24.27 -15.74 -22.36
N VAL A 389 -23.27 -15.57 -21.51
CA VAL A 389 -22.52 -14.31 -21.37
C VAL A 389 -21.05 -14.53 -21.72
N VAL A 390 -20.48 -13.64 -22.52
CA VAL A 390 -19.03 -13.57 -22.79
C VAL A 390 -18.44 -12.31 -22.17
N VAL A 391 -17.43 -12.48 -21.30
CA VAL A 391 -16.63 -11.39 -20.74
C VAL A 391 -15.25 -11.38 -21.44
N VAL A 392 -14.85 -10.24 -21.98
CA VAL A 392 -13.54 -10.09 -22.64
C VAL A 392 -12.60 -9.29 -21.77
N GLY A 393 -11.54 -9.93 -21.25
CA GLY A 393 -10.53 -9.29 -20.42
C GLY A 393 -9.80 -10.27 -19.52
N GLY A 394 -8.74 -9.83 -18.83
CA GLY A 394 -7.94 -10.69 -17.94
C GLY A 394 -7.56 -10.01 -16.63
N GLY A 395 -8.15 -8.85 -16.32
CA GLY A 395 -7.93 -8.10 -15.08
C GLY A 395 -8.97 -8.39 -13.99
N ASN A 396 -8.82 -7.77 -12.82
CA ASN A 396 -9.76 -7.93 -11.71
C ASN A 396 -11.19 -7.53 -12.10
N VAL A 397 -11.37 -6.49 -12.92
CA VAL A 397 -12.69 -6.08 -13.43
C VAL A 397 -13.34 -7.22 -14.23
N ALA A 398 -12.57 -7.94 -15.05
CA ALA A 398 -13.10 -9.07 -15.81
C ALA A 398 -13.55 -10.23 -14.89
N MET A 399 -12.79 -10.49 -13.82
CA MET A 399 -13.20 -11.48 -12.80
C MET A 399 -14.48 -11.06 -12.09
N ASP A 400 -14.57 -9.79 -11.69
CA ASP A 400 -15.76 -9.21 -11.04
C ASP A 400 -16.99 -9.27 -11.97
N CYS A 401 -16.82 -8.97 -13.26
CA CYS A 401 -17.90 -9.12 -14.28
C CYS A 401 -18.33 -10.57 -14.43
N CYS A 402 -17.39 -11.52 -14.61
CA CYS A 402 -17.72 -12.94 -14.77
C CYS A 402 -18.47 -13.48 -13.55
N ARG A 403 -17.95 -13.25 -12.36
CA ARG A 403 -18.53 -13.73 -11.11
C ARG A 403 -19.88 -13.08 -10.80
N SER A 404 -20.07 -11.81 -11.20
CA SER A 404 -21.39 -11.17 -11.14
C SER A 404 -22.36 -11.79 -12.15
N ALA A 405 -21.93 -11.99 -13.40
CA ALA A 405 -22.75 -12.61 -14.43
C ALA A 405 -23.21 -14.03 -14.05
N VAL A 406 -22.33 -14.87 -13.45
CA VAL A 406 -22.69 -16.20 -12.93
C VAL A 406 -23.87 -16.14 -11.94
N ARG A 407 -23.97 -15.07 -11.17
CA ARG A 407 -25.05 -14.85 -10.20
C ARG A 407 -26.36 -14.38 -10.83
N MET A 408 -26.29 -13.88 -12.07
CA MET A 408 -27.40 -13.21 -12.76
C MET A 408 -28.03 -14.07 -13.84
N THR A 409 -27.30 -15.05 -14.41
CA THR A 409 -27.81 -15.89 -15.51
C THR A 409 -27.88 -17.37 -15.14
N THR A 410 -28.79 -18.10 -15.78
CA THR A 410 -28.81 -19.58 -15.78
C THR A 410 -28.03 -20.16 -16.98
N GLY A 411 -27.57 -19.32 -17.89
CA GLY A 411 -26.72 -19.66 -19.02
C GLY A 411 -25.25 -19.87 -18.60
N LYS A 412 -24.39 -20.05 -19.58
CA LYS A 412 -22.95 -20.20 -19.38
C LYS A 412 -22.27 -18.83 -19.34
N VAL A 413 -21.22 -18.70 -18.53
CA VAL A 413 -20.37 -17.52 -18.51
C VAL A 413 -18.98 -17.89 -19.02
N HIS A 414 -18.56 -17.24 -20.10
CA HIS A 414 -17.28 -17.43 -20.76
C HIS A 414 -16.36 -16.24 -20.51
N LEU A 415 -15.10 -16.48 -20.19
CA LEU A 415 -14.06 -15.45 -20.16
C LEU A 415 -13.11 -15.64 -21.34
N VAL A 416 -12.98 -14.61 -22.17
CA VAL A 416 -12.04 -14.57 -23.30
C VAL A 416 -10.84 -13.72 -22.95
N TYR A 417 -9.64 -14.31 -22.99
CA TYR A 417 -8.41 -13.60 -22.72
C TYR A 417 -7.30 -13.95 -23.74
N ARG A 418 -6.76 -12.92 -24.38
CA ARG A 418 -5.82 -13.07 -25.50
C ARG A 418 -4.44 -13.67 -25.15
N ARG A 419 -4.10 -13.80 -23.85
CA ARG A 419 -2.82 -14.34 -23.36
C ARG A 419 -3.05 -15.60 -22.56
N THR A 420 -1.99 -16.13 -21.96
CA THR A 420 -2.08 -17.29 -21.06
C THR A 420 -2.67 -16.92 -19.70
N GLU A 421 -3.07 -17.91 -18.94
CA GLU A 421 -3.53 -17.74 -17.57
C GLU A 421 -2.48 -17.08 -16.68
N SER A 422 -1.20 -17.45 -16.83
CA SER A 422 -0.08 -16.86 -16.08
C SER A 422 0.18 -15.40 -16.40
N ASP A 423 -0.24 -14.92 -17.58
CA ASP A 423 -0.13 -13.52 -17.99
C ASP A 423 -1.31 -12.65 -17.53
N ALA A 424 -2.35 -13.27 -16.96
CA ALA A 424 -3.54 -12.54 -16.49
C ALA A 424 -3.17 -11.64 -15.30
N PRO A 425 -3.46 -10.32 -15.37
CA PRO A 425 -3.14 -9.39 -14.30
C PRO A 425 -4.09 -9.46 -13.10
N ALA A 426 -5.16 -10.25 -13.18
CA ALA A 426 -6.09 -10.48 -12.08
C ALA A 426 -5.40 -11.18 -10.90
N ASP A 427 -5.91 -10.96 -9.68
CA ASP A 427 -5.47 -11.70 -8.51
C ASP A 427 -5.71 -13.20 -8.73
N ARG A 428 -4.70 -14.01 -8.40
CA ARG A 428 -4.75 -15.45 -8.61
C ARG A 428 -5.93 -16.13 -7.90
N GLU A 429 -6.27 -15.66 -6.71
CA GLU A 429 -7.43 -16.18 -5.97
C GLU A 429 -8.73 -15.91 -6.73
N GLU A 430 -8.90 -14.73 -7.34
CA GLU A 430 -10.10 -14.40 -8.11
C GLU A 430 -10.26 -15.28 -9.36
N ILE A 431 -9.17 -15.65 -10.01
CA ILE A 431 -9.20 -16.58 -11.15
C ILE A 431 -9.66 -17.96 -10.68
N VAL A 432 -9.10 -18.44 -9.56
CA VAL A 432 -9.47 -19.75 -8.99
C VAL A 432 -10.95 -19.76 -8.58
N GLU A 433 -11.40 -18.69 -7.91
CA GLU A 433 -12.79 -18.58 -7.46
C GLU A 433 -13.78 -18.48 -8.63
N ALA A 434 -13.44 -17.73 -9.68
CA ALA A 434 -14.26 -17.68 -10.90
C ALA A 434 -14.41 -19.08 -11.53
N GLY A 435 -13.33 -19.87 -11.57
CA GLY A 435 -13.38 -21.25 -12.05
C GLY A 435 -14.23 -22.17 -11.18
N ARG A 436 -14.15 -22.03 -9.85
CA ARG A 436 -15.00 -22.78 -8.90
C ARG A 436 -16.50 -22.44 -9.06
N GLU A 437 -16.79 -21.20 -9.43
CA GLU A 437 -18.16 -20.71 -9.70
C GLU A 437 -18.67 -21.09 -11.09
N GLY A 438 -17.90 -21.80 -11.91
CA GLY A 438 -18.33 -22.35 -13.20
C GLY A 438 -18.00 -21.48 -14.42
N VAL A 439 -17.16 -20.45 -14.29
CA VAL A 439 -16.69 -19.66 -15.44
C VAL A 439 -15.84 -20.52 -16.38
N ILE A 440 -16.14 -20.46 -17.68
CA ILE A 440 -15.42 -21.19 -18.74
C ILE A 440 -14.34 -20.28 -19.32
N PHE A 441 -13.07 -20.62 -19.09
CA PHE A 441 -11.95 -19.82 -19.54
C PHE A 441 -11.49 -20.18 -20.94
N HIS A 442 -11.32 -19.17 -21.81
CA HIS A 442 -10.72 -19.25 -23.13
C HIS A 442 -9.43 -18.41 -23.14
N PHE A 443 -8.33 -19.01 -22.70
CA PHE A 443 -7.00 -18.41 -22.80
C PHE A 443 -6.44 -18.50 -24.22
N LEU A 444 -5.46 -17.65 -24.56
CA LEU A 444 -4.92 -17.53 -25.91
C LEU A 444 -6.01 -17.34 -26.97
N THR A 445 -7.06 -16.59 -26.63
CA THR A 445 -8.20 -16.33 -27.47
C THR A 445 -8.42 -14.80 -27.57
N GLY A 446 -8.34 -14.28 -28.75
CA GLY A 446 -8.63 -12.87 -29.06
C GLY A 446 -10.03 -12.70 -29.61
N GLN A 447 -10.68 -11.60 -29.29
CA GLN A 447 -11.93 -11.18 -29.92
C GLN A 447 -11.67 -10.67 -31.35
N ASP A 448 -12.60 -10.91 -32.26
CA ASP A 448 -12.55 -10.46 -33.65
C ASP A 448 -13.73 -9.53 -33.97
N ARG A 449 -14.98 -10.01 -33.86
CA ARG A 449 -16.19 -9.21 -34.06
C ARG A 449 -17.40 -9.75 -33.32
N LEU A 450 -18.41 -8.91 -33.12
CA LEU A 450 -19.75 -9.33 -32.72
C LEU A 450 -20.46 -10.07 -33.85
N VAL A 451 -21.17 -11.14 -33.52
CA VAL A 451 -22.11 -11.79 -34.42
C VAL A 451 -23.50 -11.29 -34.04
N VAL A 452 -24.14 -10.57 -34.98
CA VAL A 452 -25.42 -9.91 -34.76
C VAL A 452 -26.44 -10.42 -35.79
N GLU A 453 -27.57 -10.90 -35.32
CA GLU A 453 -28.68 -11.34 -36.16
C GLU A 453 -29.99 -10.66 -35.70
N ASN A 454 -30.71 -10.07 -36.65
CA ASN A 454 -31.95 -9.34 -36.35
C ASN A 454 -31.81 -8.23 -35.28
N GLY A 455 -30.64 -7.59 -35.23
CA GLY A 455 -30.35 -6.50 -34.28
C GLY A 455 -30.03 -6.97 -32.86
N LYS A 456 -29.78 -8.28 -32.62
CA LYS A 456 -29.39 -8.85 -31.36
C LYS A 456 -28.07 -9.61 -31.48
N ILE A 457 -27.29 -9.64 -30.40
CA ILE A 457 -26.08 -10.44 -30.32
C ILE A 457 -26.47 -11.92 -30.26
N THR A 458 -25.81 -12.76 -31.07
CA THR A 458 -25.95 -14.22 -31.09
C THR A 458 -24.62 -14.93 -30.87
N GLY A 459 -23.52 -14.18 -30.76
CA GLY A 459 -22.21 -14.73 -30.48
C GLY A 459 -21.09 -13.70 -30.57
N LEU A 460 -19.91 -14.12 -30.12
CA LEU A 460 -18.65 -13.43 -30.31
C LEU A 460 -17.74 -14.27 -31.19
N ARG A 461 -17.36 -13.73 -32.36
CA ARG A 461 -16.31 -14.37 -33.18
C ARG A 461 -14.95 -14.08 -32.56
N CYS A 462 -14.21 -15.16 -32.34
CA CYS A 462 -12.89 -15.18 -31.71
C CYS A 462 -11.85 -15.77 -32.66
N VAL A 463 -10.59 -15.54 -32.35
CA VAL A 463 -9.43 -16.10 -33.06
C VAL A 463 -8.43 -16.65 -32.05
N THR A 464 -7.80 -17.79 -32.37
CA THR A 464 -6.74 -18.34 -31.54
C THR A 464 -5.48 -17.47 -31.63
N MET A 465 -4.86 -17.21 -30.48
CA MET A 465 -3.67 -16.36 -30.35
C MET A 465 -2.42 -17.21 -30.14
N GLN A 466 -1.33 -16.79 -30.73
CA GLN A 466 0.01 -17.35 -30.49
C GLN A 466 0.89 -16.34 -29.77
N GLN A 467 1.60 -16.77 -28.73
CA GLN A 467 2.60 -15.94 -28.08
C GLN A 467 3.77 -15.63 -29.01
N THR A 468 4.29 -14.40 -28.94
CA THR A 468 5.53 -13.99 -29.60
C THR A 468 6.73 -14.16 -28.66
N GLU A 469 7.93 -14.00 -29.17
CA GLU A 469 9.13 -13.88 -28.33
C GLU A 469 9.00 -12.71 -27.34
N PRO A 470 9.65 -12.81 -26.15
CA PRO A 470 9.64 -11.73 -25.18
C PRO A 470 10.25 -10.44 -25.75
N ASP A 471 9.66 -9.30 -25.42
CA ASP A 471 10.25 -7.98 -25.67
C ASP A 471 11.41 -7.68 -24.69
N GLU A 472 12.04 -6.51 -24.81
CA GLU A 472 13.15 -6.05 -23.93
C GLU A 472 12.77 -6.02 -22.45
N SER A 473 11.47 -5.93 -22.12
CA SER A 473 10.94 -5.98 -20.76
C SER A 473 10.67 -7.41 -20.26
N GLY A 474 10.92 -8.42 -21.09
CA GLY A 474 10.62 -9.83 -20.81
C GLY A 474 9.15 -10.20 -21.03
N ARG A 475 8.32 -9.28 -21.55
CA ARG A 475 6.88 -9.50 -21.77
C ARG A 475 6.63 -10.10 -23.15
N ARG A 476 5.93 -11.23 -23.20
CA ARG A 476 5.53 -11.86 -24.46
C ARG A 476 4.32 -11.13 -25.06
N GLY A 477 4.42 -10.72 -26.32
CA GLY A 477 3.29 -10.27 -27.11
C GLY A 477 2.40 -11.43 -27.54
N VAL A 478 1.32 -11.14 -28.28
CA VAL A 478 0.46 -12.15 -28.89
C VAL A 478 0.05 -11.70 -30.30
N LYS A 479 -0.10 -12.65 -31.22
CA LYS A 479 -0.60 -12.41 -32.58
C LYS A 479 -1.67 -13.46 -32.94
N PRO A 480 -2.67 -13.11 -33.76
CA PRO A 480 -3.68 -14.05 -34.20
C PRO A 480 -3.07 -15.11 -35.13
N ILE A 481 -3.61 -16.34 -35.07
CA ILE A 481 -3.31 -17.42 -36.02
C ILE A 481 -4.34 -17.32 -37.15
N PRO A 482 -3.94 -17.00 -38.38
CA PRO A 482 -4.88 -16.90 -39.50
C PRO A 482 -5.60 -18.23 -39.77
N GLY A 483 -6.92 -18.17 -40.03
CA GLY A 483 -7.73 -19.35 -40.32
C GLY A 483 -8.14 -20.16 -39.06
N SER A 484 -7.94 -19.60 -37.85
CA SER A 484 -8.33 -20.24 -36.60
C SER A 484 -9.57 -19.60 -35.97
N GLU A 485 -10.32 -18.86 -36.77
CA GLU A 485 -11.53 -18.17 -36.30
C GLU A 485 -12.62 -19.16 -35.93
N PHE A 486 -13.31 -18.87 -34.82
CA PHE A 486 -14.47 -19.63 -34.34
C PHE A 486 -15.45 -18.71 -33.63
N VAL A 487 -16.68 -19.16 -33.43
CA VAL A 487 -17.71 -18.40 -32.73
C VAL A 487 -17.99 -19.03 -31.38
N ILE A 488 -18.02 -18.22 -30.33
CA ILE A 488 -18.59 -18.57 -29.03
C ILE A 488 -20.02 -18.03 -29.05
N PRO A 489 -21.04 -18.90 -29.06
CA PRO A 489 -22.43 -18.47 -28.95
C PRO A 489 -22.65 -17.74 -27.63
N CYS A 490 -23.32 -16.60 -27.65
CA CYS A 490 -23.71 -15.85 -26.47
C CYS A 490 -24.79 -14.82 -26.79
N ASP A 491 -25.50 -14.42 -25.76
CA ASP A 491 -26.58 -13.44 -25.83
C ASP A 491 -26.14 -12.07 -25.29
N PHE A 492 -25.03 -12.03 -24.53
CA PHE A 492 -24.51 -10.80 -23.91
C PHE A 492 -22.98 -10.78 -23.94
N VAL A 493 -22.40 -9.59 -24.22
CA VAL A 493 -20.94 -9.40 -24.26
C VAL A 493 -20.55 -8.23 -23.35
N ILE A 494 -19.55 -8.47 -22.46
CA ILE A 494 -19.02 -7.47 -21.55
C ILE A 494 -17.54 -7.18 -21.88
N ALA A 495 -17.23 -5.93 -22.22
CA ALA A 495 -15.88 -5.48 -22.52
C ALA A 495 -15.15 -5.04 -21.25
N ALA A 496 -14.31 -5.91 -20.67
CA ALA A 496 -13.57 -5.63 -19.44
C ALA A 496 -12.06 -5.39 -19.69
N ILE A 497 -11.73 -4.51 -20.65
CA ILE A 497 -10.36 -4.31 -21.16
C ILE A 497 -9.63 -3.09 -20.62
N GLY A 498 -10.11 -2.47 -19.58
CA GLY A 498 -9.47 -1.35 -18.90
C GLY A 498 -10.36 -0.13 -18.68
N GLN A 499 -9.78 0.86 -18.04
CA GLN A 499 -10.43 2.09 -17.63
C GLN A 499 -9.69 3.30 -18.20
N LYS A 500 -10.38 4.43 -18.36
CA LYS A 500 -9.85 5.68 -18.92
C LYS A 500 -10.25 6.87 -18.05
N SER A 501 -9.37 7.88 -17.98
CA SER A 501 -9.70 9.18 -17.42
C SER A 501 -10.75 9.87 -18.31
N ASP A 502 -11.64 10.65 -17.68
CA ASP A 502 -12.63 11.46 -18.38
C ASP A 502 -11.95 12.73 -18.92
N PRO A 503 -11.84 12.92 -20.26
CA PRO A 503 -11.18 14.09 -20.84
C PRO A 503 -11.95 15.40 -20.59
N ALA A 504 -13.22 15.34 -20.22
CA ALA A 504 -14.05 16.51 -19.96
C ALA A 504 -13.85 17.13 -18.57
N MET A 505 -13.07 16.48 -17.67
CA MET A 505 -12.86 16.99 -16.33
C MET A 505 -11.99 18.25 -16.27
N LEU A 506 -11.00 18.37 -17.12
CA LEU A 506 -10.02 19.45 -17.14
C LEU A 506 -9.97 20.10 -18.52
N THR A 507 -9.75 21.40 -18.53
CA THR A 507 -9.57 22.21 -19.74
C THR A 507 -8.13 22.76 -19.80
N GLU A 508 -7.71 23.28 -20.93
CA GLU A 508 -6.42 23.97 -21.06
C GLU A 508 -6.29 25.15 -20.10
N ALA A 509 -7.40 25.81 -19.76
CA ALA A 509 -7.43 26.92 -18.81
C ALA A 509 -7.06 26.52 -17.38
N ASP A 510 -7.22 25.24 -17.02
CA ASP A 510 -6.81 24.74 -15.71
C ASP A 510 -5.30 24.68 -15.53
N GLY A 511 -4.50 24.76 -16.60
CA GLY A 511 -3.04 24.79 -16.58
C GLY A 511 -2.37 23.52 -16.05
N ILE A 512 -3.07 22.37 -16.15
CA ILE A 512 -2.63 21.07 -15.65
C ILE A 512 -2.18 20.20 -16.83
N ALA A 513 -0.94 19.72 -16.79
CA ALA A 513 -0.38 18.85 -17.82
C ALA A 513 -1.04 17.47 -17.81
N LEU A 514 -1.46 17.01 -18.98
CA LEU A 514 -2.02 15.68 -19.22
C LEU A 514 -1.11 14.88 -20.15
N ASP A 515 -1.09 13.57 -20.00
CA ASP A 515 -0.43 12.66 -20.93
C ASP A 515 -1.36 12.31 -22.13
N ARG A 516 -0.86 11.49 -23.07
CA ARG A 516 -1.61 11.05 -24.26
C ARG A 516 -2.90 10.25 -23.95
N LYS A 517 -3.07 9.80 -22.70
CA LYS A 517 -4.24 9.05 -22.23
C LYS A 517 -5.16 9.91 -21.35
N ASN A 518 -4.96 11.22 -21.35
CA ASN A 518 -5.63 12.18 -20.48
C ASN A 518 -5.43 11.94 -18.97
N CYS A 519 -4.33 11.25 -18.58
CA CYS A 519 -3.95 11.13 -17.19
C CYS A 519 -3.17 12.38 -16.74
N ILE A 520 -3.44 12.86 -15.54
CA ILE A 520 -2.76 14.01 -14.95
C ILE A 520 -1.29 13.66 -14.68
N VAL A 521 -0.37 14.45 -15.21
CA VAL A 521 1.07 14.26 -14.99
C VAL A 521 1.43 14.79 -13.59
N VAL A 522 2.06 13.93 -12.78
CA VAL A 522 2.49 14.26 -11.42
C VAL A 522 3.95 13.91 -11.19
N ASP A 523 4.57 14.60 -10.24
CA ASP A 523 5.93 14.31 -9.77
C ASP A 523 5.97 13.22 -8.67
N ASN A 524 7.14 13.04 -8.03
CA ASN A 524 7.33 12.10 -6.91
C ASN A 524 6.50 12.42 -5.65
N TYR A 525 5.99 13.65 -5.54
CA TYR A 525 5.24 14.19 -4.41
C TYR A 525 3.75 14.38 -4.73
N GLN A 526 3.29 13.83 -5.86
CA GLN A 526 1.92 14.00 -6.34
C GLN A 526 1.58 15.46 -6.73
N ALA A 527 2.56 16.34 -6.91
CA ALA A 527 2.34 17.70 -7.39
C ALA A 527 2.12 17.70 -8.91
N THR A 528 1.15 18.49 -9.38
CA THR A 528 0.89 18.71 -10.81
C THR A 528 1.74 19.85 -11.36
N SER A 529 1.61 20.16 -12.65
CA SER A 529 2.24 21.34 -13.25
C SER A 529 1.71 22.69 -12.73
N ARG A 530 0.54 22.70 -12.05
CA ARG A 530 -0.09 23.88 -11.48
C ARG A 530 0.21 24.01 -9.99
N PRO A 531 0.85 25.10 -9.51
CA PRO A 531 1.11 25.31 -8.09
C PRO A 531 -0.16 25.25 -7.24
N GLY A 532 -0.08 24.58 -6.08
CA GLY A 532 -1.21 24.38 -5.17
C GLY A 532 -2.20 23.31 -5.62
N VAL A 533 -1.98 22.65 -6.76
CA VAL A 533 -2.80 21.54 -7.25
C VAL A 533 -1.99 20.26 -7.25
N PHE A 534 -2.54 19.25 -6.61
CA PHE A 534 -1.96 17.91 -6.46
C PHE A 534 -2.93 16.88 -7.01
N ALA A 535 -2.45 15.70 -7.40
CA ALA A 535 -3.32 14.64 -7.88
C ALA A 535 -2.75 13.26 -7.55
N GLY A 536 -3.63 12.26 -7.41
CA GLY A 536 -3.22 10.87 -7.16
C GLY A 536 -4.26 9.85 -7.62
N GLY A 537 -3.84 8.59 -7.65
CA GLY A 537 -4.68 7.46 -8.05
C GLY A 537 -4.65 7.16 -9.54
N ASP A 538 -5.63 6.39 -9.99
CA ASP A 538 -5.68 5.78 -11.32
C ASP A 538 -5.71 6.81 -12.46
N GLY A 539 -6.23 8.01 -12.23
CA GLY A 539 -6.27 9.12 -13.18
C GLY A 539 -4.94 9.86 -13.35
N THR A 540 -3.84 9.38 -12.78
CA THR A 540 -2.54 10.06 -12.83
C THR A 540 -1.47 9.22 -13.51
N THR A 541 -0.41 9.89 -13.98
CA THR A 541 0.81 9.28 -14.52
C THR A 541 2.02 9.99 -13.95
N GLY A 542 3.04 9.23 -13.57
CA GLY A 542 4.24 9.76 -12.96
C GLY A 542 5.15 8.67 -12.40
N PRO A 543 6.17 9.03 -11.63
CA PRO A 543 7.14 8.04 -11.12
C PRO A 543 6.54 6.97 -10.21
N ARG A 544 5.42 7.28 -9.52
CA ARG A 544 4.74 6.38 -8.56
C ARG A 544 3.50 5.70 -9.13
N THR A 545 3.05 6.09 -10.31
CA THR A 545 1.84 5.54 -10.94
C THR A 545 1.96 5.56 -12.46
N LYS A 546 1.30 4.59 -13.11
CA LYS A 546 1.22 4.48 -14.58
C LYS A 546 -0.22 4.21 -15.03
N GLY A 547 -1.19 4.80 -14.33
CA GLY A 547 -2.62 4.59 -14.56
C GLY A 547 -3.26 3.61 -13.56
N PRO A 548 -4.38 2.98 -13.93
CA PRO A 548 -5.17 2.12 -13.04
C PRO A 548 -4.34 1.07 -12.31
N SER A 549 -4.55 0.97 -11.01
CA SER A 549 -3.75 0.18 -10.09
C SER A 549 -4.66 -0.50 -9.03
N VAL A 550 -4.08 -0.99 -7.96
CA VAL A 550 -4.81 -1.63 -6.86
C VAL A 550 -5.02 -0.67 -5.69
N LEU A 551 -6.06 -0.92 -4.91
CA LEU A 551 -6.51 -0.10 -3.79
C LEU A 551 -5.35 0.44 -2.91
N ILE A 552 -4.45 -0.45 -2.47
CA ILE A 552 -3.39 -0.08 -1.53
C ILE A 552 -2.37 0.90 -2.11
N HIS A 553 -2.10 0.85 -3.43
CA HIS A 553 -1.24 1.83 -4.10
C HIS A 553 -1.89 3.21 -4.14
N GLY A 554 -3.19 3.25 -4.45
CA GLY A 554 -3.95 4.50 -4.45
C GLY A 554 -3.95 5.17 -3.07
N MET A 555 -4.21 4.41 -2.00
CA MET A 555 -4.17 4.93 -0.62
C MET A 555 -2.78 5.47 -0.25
N ALA A 556 -1.71 4.78 -0.63
CA ALA A 556 -0.34 5.28 -0.42
C ALA A 556 -0.09 6.62 -1.14
N GLN A 557 -0.59 6.78 -2.36
CA GLN A 557 -0.51 8.04 -3.09
C GLN A 557 -1.31 9.16 -2.43
N GLY A 558 -2.50 8.86 -1.90
CA GLY A 558 -3.31 9.81 -1.12
C GLY A 558 -2.57 10.31 0.11
N ALA A 559 -1.91 9.43 0.84
CA ALA A 559 -1.09 9.79 2.02
C ALA A 559 0.12 10.66 1.65
N ILE A 560 0.81 10.35 0.55
CA ILE A 560 1.92 11.19 0.04
C ILE A 560 1.40 12.56 -0.40
N GLY A 561 0.27 12.62 -1.08
CA GLY A 561 -0.38 13.87 -1.48
C GLY A 561 -0.72 14.75 -0.29
N ALA A 562 -1.24 14.17 0.80
CA ALA A 562 -1.52 14.90 2.04
C ALA A 562 -0.24 15.51 2.65
N GLN A 563 0.86 14.75 2.72
CA GLN A 563 2.15 15.25 3.20
C GLN A 563 2.69 16.37 2.29
N ALA A 564 2.52 16.23 0.98
CA ALA A 564 2.96 17.22 0.01
C ALA A 564 2.16 18.54 0.15
N ILE A 565 0.85 18.45 0.30
CA ILE A 565 -0.03 19.60 0.54
C ILE A 565 0.36 20.29 1.85
N ALA A 566 0.55 19.53 2.93
CA ALA A 566 0.95 20.10 4.21
C ALA A 566 2.30 20.85 4.11
N SER A 567 3.30 20.25 3.44
CA SER A 567 4.60 20.88 3.23
C SER A 567 4.51 22.13 2.36
N TYR A 568 3.75 22.07 1.27
CA TYR A 568 3.49 23.23 0.41
C TYR A 568 2.84 24.39 1.19
N LEU A 569 1.80 24.08 1.95
CA LEU A 569 1.07 25.10 2.70
C LEU A 569 1.89 25.74 3.83
N GLU A 570 2.77 24.99 4.49
CA GLU A 570 3.57 25.49 5.62
C GLU A 570 4.90 26.08 5.20
N TYR A 571 5.54 25.55 4.15
CA TYR A 571 6.93 25.83 3.84
C TYR A 571 7.18 26.20 2.37
N ASP A 572 6.15 26.16 1.51
CA ASP A 572 6.25 26.40 0.06
C ASP A 572 7.34 25.54 -0.63
N ARG A 573 7.40 24.28 -0.27
CA ARG A 573 8.38 23.33 -0.81
C ARG A 573 7.88 21.88 -0.77
N PRO A 574 8.49 20.95 -1.55
CA PRO A 574 8.22 19.52 -1.45
C PRO A 574 8.54 18.97 -0.04
N PRO A 575 7.82 17.94 0.42
CA PRO A 575 8.10 17.29 1.70
C PRO A 575 9.39 16.47 1.61
N PHE A 576 10.07 16.33 2.75
CA PHE A 576 11.07 15.28 2.88
C PHE A 576 10.39 13.98 3.35
N LEU A 577 10.30 13.01 2.47
CA LEU A 577 9.71 11.72 2.76
C LEU A 577 10.75 10.77 3.36
N ALA A 578 11.12 10.99 4.64
CA ALA A 578 12.17 10.23 5.32
C ALA A 578 11.91 8.71 5.28
N ARG A 579 10.67 8.30 5.52
CA ARG A 579 10.26 6.88 5.44
C ARG A 579 10.57 6.29 4.06
N GLU A 580 10.20 6.99 2.99
CA GLU A 580 10.45 6.56 1.60
C GLU A 580 11.95 6.49 1.28
N ARG A 581 12.73 7.46 1.76
CA ARG A 581 14.19 7.47 1.56
C ARG A 581 14.86 6.30 2.26
N ILE A 582 14.48 6.01 3.51
CA ILE A 582 15.01 4.85 4.23
C ILE A 582 14.56 3.54 3.57
N SER A 583 13.32 3.45 3.10
CA SER A 583 12.82 2.28 2.36
C SER A 583 13.57 2.07 1.05
N GLN A 584 13.93 3.14 0.35
CA GLN A 584 14.76 3.04 -0.85
C GLN A 584 16.15 2.48 -0.51
N LEU A 585 16.79 2.98 0.54
CA LEU A 585 18.06 2.49 1.05
C LEU A 585 17.97 1.01 1.45
N ILE A 586 16.93 0.61 2.20
CA ILE A 586 16.69 -0.77 2.60
C ILE A 586 16.61 -1.70 1.39
N ARG A 587 15.84 -1.32 0.36
CA ARG A 587 15.68 -2.14 -0.86
C ARG A 587 16.95 -2.24 -1.67
N GLN A 588 17.62 -1.12 -1.93
CA GLN A 588 18.83 -1.06 -2.77
C GLN A 588 20.02 -1.72 -2.10
N ALA A 589 20.13 -1.65 -0.80
CA ALA A 589 21.19 -2.27 -0.01
C ALA A 589 20.86 -3.72 0.44
N GLY A 590 19.70 -4.26 0.09
CA GLY A 590 19.32 -5.63 0.43
C GLY A 590 19.24 -5.92 1.93
N LEU A 591 18.83 -4.93 2.77
CA LEU A 591 18.93 -5.02 4.23
C LEU A 591 17.91 -5.96 4.88
N LEU A 592 16.92 -6.44 4.16
CA LEU A 592 15.93 -7.42 4.61
C LEU A 592 16.25 -8.84 4.13
N GLY A 593 17.50 -9.08 3.73
CA GLY A 593 17.95 -10.36 3.20
C GLY A 593 17.60 -11.57 4.07
N ASP A 594 17.81 -12.73 3.51
CA ASP A 594 17.34 -14.03 3.97
C ASP A 594 18.18 -14.58 5.14
N ASP A 595 18.09 -13.95 6.31
CA ASP A 595 18.61 -14.61 7.51
C ASP A 595 17.86 -15.94 7.70
N PRO A 596 18.56 -17.05 8.01
CA PRO A 596 17.90 -18.32 8.21
C PRO A 596 16.81 -18.23 9.28
N VAL A 597 15.65 -18.81 9.02
CA VAL A 597 14.57 -18.96 10.01
C VAL A 597 14.77 -20.29 10.69
N CYS A 598 15.24 -20.28 11.95
CA CYS A 598 15.52 -21.49 12.72
C CYS A 598 14.60 -21.58 13.94
N GLY A 599 14.32 -22.80 14.40
CA GLY A 599 13.65 -23.05 15.68
C GLY A 599 12.16 -22.64 15.74
N GLN A 600 11.50 -22.45 14.62
CA GLN A 600 10.07 -22.14 14.60
C GLN A 600 9.23 -23.43 14.55
N GLU A 601 8.22 -23.49 15.41
CA GLU A 601 7.24 -24.57 15.39
C GLU A 601 6.36 -24.48 14.13
N ILE A 602 6.12 -25.62 13.47
CA ILE A 602 5.19 -25.72 12.35
C ILE A 602 3.76 -25.58 12.89
N LYS A 603 3.02 -24.60 12.38
CA LYS A 603 1.63 -24.33 12.72
C LYS A 603 0.84 -24.13 11.43
N PRO A 604 -0.20 -24.94 11.16
CA PRO A 604 -0.97 -24.79 9.93
C PRO A 604 -1.62 -23.40 9.88
N ARG A 605 -1.71 -22.83 8.66
CA ARG A 605 -2.49 -21.63 8.41
C ARG A 605 -3.97 -21.92 8.66
N VAL A 606 -4.67 -21.01 9.30
CA VAL A 606 -6.12 -21.11 9.50
C VAL A 606 -6.82 -21.13 8.15
N LYS A 607 -7.72 -22.08 7.97
CA LYS A 607 -8.54 -22.19 6.77
C LYS A 607 -9.77 -21.29 6.92
N LEU A 608 -9.94 -20.36 6.00
CA LEU A 608 -11.10 -19.48 6.00
C LEU A 608 -12.39 -20.25 5.73
N HIS A 609 -13.46 -19.78 6.32
CA HIS A 609 -14.81 -20.20 6.01
C HIS A 609 -15.34 -19.41 4.81
N GLU A 610 -15.90 -20.12 3.85
CA GLU A 610 -16.48 -19.56 2.63
C GLU A 610 -17.84 -20.21 2.36
N LEU A 611 -18.73 -19.46 1.70
CA LEU A 611 -19.94 -20.06 1.13
C LEU A 611 -19.54 -21.09 0.07
N SER A 612 -20.25 -22.21 -0.01
CA SER A 612 -19.99 -23.20 -1.06
C SER A 612 -20.26 -22.63 -2.46
N PRO A 613 -19.64 -23.15 -3.52
CA PRO A 613 -19.91 -22.69 -4.89
C PRO A 613 -21.39 -22.69 -5.26
N GLU A 614 -22.12 -23.69 -4.78
CA GLU A 614 -23.56 -23.83 -5.01
C GLU A 614 -24.36 -22.75 -4.28
N GLU A 615 -23.98 -22.43 -3.03
CA GLU A 615 -24.65 -21.37 -2.25
C GLU A 615 -24.43 -20.00 -2.85
N ARG A 616 -23.23 -19.70 -3.36
CA ARG A 616 -22.87 -18.36 -3.87
C ARG A 616 -23.30 -18.11 -5.31
N ALA A 617 -23.61 -19.13 -6.10
CA ALA A 617 -23.98 -19.04 -7.52
C ALA A 617 -25.26 -18.23 -7.80
N HIS A 618 -26.13 -18.04 -6.81
CA HIS A 618 -27.43 -17.37 -7.00
C HIS A 618 -27.70 -16.24 -6.01
N ASN A 619 -26.66 -15.69 -5.38
CA ASN A 619 -26.82 -14.56 -4.45
C ASN A 619 -25.56 -13.70 -4.41
N PHE A 620 -25.70 -12.47 -3.89
CA PHE A 620 -24.62 -11.49 -3.72
C PHE A 620 -24.15 -11.36 -2.27
N LYS A 621 -24.41 -12.36 -1.42
CA LYS A 621 -23.90 -12.38 -0.05
C LYS A 621 -22.38 -12.48 -0.04
N GLU A 622 -21.74 -11.95 1.00
CA GLU A 622 -20.30 -12.04 1.17
C GLU A 622 -19.83 -13.49 1.16
N VAL A 623 -18.87 -13.79 0.29
CA VAL A 623 -18.38 -15.16 0.07
C VAL A 623 -17.44 -15.60 1.19
N GLU A 624 -16.44 -14.78 1.54
CA GLU A 624 -15.53 -15.04 2.65
C GLU A 624 -16.22 -14.66 3.97
N LEU A 625 -16.39 -15.61 4.91
CA LEU A 625 -17.14 -15.38 6.15
C LEU A 625 -16.29 -14.80 7.30
N GLY A 626 -14.98 -14.64 7.08
CA GLY A 626 -14.05 -14.10 8.07
C GLY A 626 -13.53 -15.16 9.05
N MET A 627 -12.94 -14.70 10.16
CA MET A 627 -12.38 -15.51 11.23
C MET A 627 -13.15 -15.29 12.53
N SER A 628 -13.28 -16.34 13.34
CA SER A 628 -13.63 -16.21 14.75
C SER A 628 -12.47 -15.62 15.55
N GLN A 629 -12.73 -15.16 16.77
CA GLN A 629 -11.69 -14.66 17.69
C GLN A 629 -10.59 -15.71 17.96
N GLU A 630 -10.98 -16.97 18.11
CA GLU A 630 -10.02 -18.05 18.36
C GLU A 630 -9.13 -18.32 17.15
N GLU A 631 -9.72 -18.36 15.95
CA GLU A 631 -9.00 -18.52 14.68
C GLU A 631 -8.03 -17.35 14.44
N ALA A 632 -8.47 -16.12 14.70
CA ALA A 632 -7.62 -14.94 14.60
C ALA A 632 -6.44 -15.02 15.58
N TRP A 633 -6.65 -15.50 16.81
CA TRP A 633 -5.57 -15.73 17.77
C TRP A 633 -4.60 -16.83 17.31
N GLN A 634 -5.11 -17.94 16.82
CA GLN A 634 -4.27 -19.04 16.30
C GLN A 634 -3.40 -18.54 15.14
N GLU A 635 -4.00 -17.84 14.17
CA GLU A 635 -3.29 -17.30 13.02
C GLU A 635 -2.27 -16.21 13.41
N ALA A 636 -2.65 -15.30 14.31
CA ALA A 636 -1.78 -14.23 14.79
C ALA A 636 -0.50 -14.76 15.49
N ARG A 637 -0.60 -15.90 16.21
CA ARG A 637 0.54 -16.56 16.88
C ARG A 637 1.55 -17.18 15.92
N ARG A 638 1.27 -17.25 14.64
CA ARG A 638 2.22 -17.67 13.61
C ARG A 638 3.21 -16.57 13.22
N CYS A 639 2.92 -15.31 13.57
CA CYS A 639 3.80 -14.18 13.27
C CYS A 639 5.12 -14.29 14.00
N MET A 640 6.24 -14.27 13.26
CA MET A 640 7.61 -14.36 13.81
C MET A 640 8.18 -13.00 14.24
N ARG A 641 7.43 -11.90 14.08
CA ARG A 641 7.88 -10.54 14.46
C ARG A 641 9.27 -10.20 13.89
N CYS A 642 9.42 -10.27 12.57
CA CYS A 642 10.68 -10.09 11.85
C CYS A 642 11.16 -8.62 11.83
N TYR A 643 11.04 -7.92 12.94
CA TYR A 643 11.41 -6.50 13.04
C TYR A 643 12.90 -6.25 12.80
N ARG A 644 13.19 -5.10 12.19
CA ARG A 644 14.49 -4.47 12.08
C ARG A 644 14.34 -2.99 12.42
N ILE A 645 15.34 -2.43 13.06
CA ILE A 645 15.40 -0.99 13.32
C ILE A 645 16.55 -0.43 12.51
N MET A 646 16.25 0.55 11.67
CA MET A 646 17.20 1.27 10.85
C MET A 646 17.24 2.72 11.28
N SER A 647 18.42 3.28 11.49
CA SER A 647 18.59 4.66 11.91
C SER A 647 19.63 5.37 11.05
N VAL A 648 19.31 6.59 10.64
CA VAL A 648 20.18 7.47 9.86
C VAL A 648 20.40 8.75 10.67
N VAL A 649 21.67 9.13 10.85
CA VAL A 649 22.06 10.42 11.42
C VAL A 649 22.56 11.31 10.30
N THR A 650 22.07 12.53 10.22
CA THR A 650 22.51 13.54 9.27
C THR A 650 23.12 14.73 10.01
N ARG A 651 23.92 15.54 9.29
CA ARG A 651 24.62 16.70 9.85
C ARG A 651 23.69 17.69 10.54
N SER A 652 22.50 17.90 10.01
CA SER A 652 21.50 18.79 10.55
C SER A 652 20.10 18.20 10.43
N PRO A 653 19.14 18.63 11.27
CA PRO A 653 17.74 18.26 11.08
C PRO A 653 17.24 18.74 9.72
N ILE A 654 16.37 17.95 9.10
CA ILE A 654 15.71 18.36 7.88
C ILE A 654 14.56 19.30 8.27
N PRO A 655 14.58 20.57 7.80
CA PRO A 655 13.56 21.54 8.19
C PRO A 655 12.15 21.06 7.85
N GLY A 656 11.21 21.22 8.79
CA GLY A 656 9.82 20.81 8.61
C GLY A 656 9.54 19.32 8.87
N PHE A 657 10.55 18.53 9.23
CA PHE A 657 10.37 17.15 9.66
C PHE A 657 10.48 17.06 11.19
N LYS A 658 9.39 16.60 11.86
CA LYS A 658 9.46 16.15 13.26
C LYS A 658 9.87 14.68 13.23
N ALA A 659 11.05 14.39 13.80
CA ALA A 659 11.57 13.03 13.95
C ALA A 659 10.66 12.17 14.83
#